data_f94a510e2be2d3d6e44b8c8102393cea
#
_entry.id   f94a510e2be2d3d6e44b8c8102393cea
#
_cell.length_a   1.000
_cell.length_b   1.000
_cell.length_c   1.000
_cell.angle_alpha   90.00
_cell.angle_beta   90.00
_cell.angle_gamma   90.00
#
_symmetry.space_group_name_H-M   'P 1'
#
loop_
_entity.id
_entity.type
_entity.pdbx_description
1 polymer ?
#
loop_
_entity_poly.entity_id
_entity_poly.type
_entity_poly.pdbx_seq_one_letter_code
_entity_poly.pdbx_strand_id
1 'polypeptide(L)'
;LHRLGIQAFEPILVEGKAIKLHPLVCTAFNADFDGDQMAVHLPLSVEAQAECRFMLLSPNNLLKPSDGGPVAVPSQDMVLGVYYLTMHKLADYKDKKDAVAVSDKVYNDIEELKKATTPDPKTGKSEIGLYDLIWFEDTTDNNRRVLCKPMDLFGYHYGSMNQALLAYENGEITLHQNIYVYRKATMADGTEVSGFIKTTLGLLIFNEIIPQDLGFVDRSTPENALKLEIDFHVGKKQIKQILEKVINIHGATKTAEVLDDVKAMGYGYSTRAAMTVSISDMTVPPQKPQMIEQAQNTVDRITRQYKRGLITEEERYKEVVETWKETDDELTTALLTGLDKYNNIFMMADSGARGSDKQIKQLAGMRGLMADTTGRTIELPIKSNFREGLDVLEYFMSAHGARKGLSDTALRTADSGYLTRRLVDVSQHMIVRESDCCAGTNREIPGMIVKAFMEGKEEIESLEERITGRFSCETICDKDGNVIVKANHMITPRRAADVVNKGVDEKGNPITSVKIRTILTCRSHMGVCAKCYGANMATGQAVQVGEAIGIIAAQSIGEPGTQLTMRTFHTGGVAGNDITQGLPRVEEIFEARKPKGLAIITEFGGVATIKDTKKKREVIVTDPESGETKTYLIPYGSRIKIMDGAVLEAGDELTEGSVNPHDILKIKGVRAVQDYMLREVQRVYLSLIHISEPTRH
;
A
#
# COMPACT_ATOMS: atom_id res chain seq x y z
N LEU A 1 -16.59 -3.56 14.86
CA LEU A 1 -15.57 -3.52 15.91
C LEU A 1 -14.86 -2.19 16.08
N HIS A 2 -15.12 -1.20 15.25
CA HIS A 2 -14.55 0.13 15.37
C HIS A 2 -15.67 1.20 15.50
N ARG A 3 -15.27 2.42 15.85
CA ARG A 3 -16.19 3.55 16.16
C ARG A 3 -17.13 3.93 14.99
N LEU A 4 -16.80 3.58 13.76
CA LEU A 4 -17.53 3.95 12.54
C LEU A 4 -18.68 2.99 12.16
N GLY A 5 -18.94 1.97 12.96
CA GLY A 5 -20.06 1.05 12.78
C GLY A 5 -21.43 1.64 13.13
N ILE A 6 -21.48 2.84 13.74
CA ILE A 6 -22.70 3.59 14.04
C ILE A 6 -22.53 4.99 13.46
N GLN A 7 -23.39 5.35 12.50
CA GLN A 7 -23.36 6.66 11.84
C GLN A 7 -24.79 7.20 11.70
N ALA A 8 -24.92 8.51 11.66
CA ALA A 8 -26.19 9.18 11.40
C ALA A 8 -26.33 9.53 9.92
N PHE A 9 -27.55 9.42 9.42
CA PHE A 9 -27.93 9.75 8.05
C PHE A 9 -29.24 10.52 8.05
N GLU A 10 -29.41 11.40 7.08
CA GLU A 10 -30.71 11.98 6.77
C GLU A 10 -31.49 11.02 5.88
N PRO A 11 -32.74 10.64 6.25
CA PRO A 11 -33.50 9.64 5.53
C PRO A 11 -34.10 10.19 4.24
N ILE A 12 -34.04 9.40 3.18
CA ILE A 12 -34.76 9.62 1.92
C ILE A 12 -35.79 8.49 1.77
N LEU A 13 -37.02 8.83 1.54
CA LEU A 13 -38.11 7.85 1.36
C LEU A 13 -37.95 7.17 0.00
N VAL A 14 -37.97 5.84 0.03
CA VAL A 14 -37.89 4.97 -1.16
C VAL A 14 -38.93 3.88 -1.09
N GLU A 15 -39.38 3.36 -2.21
CA GLU A 15 -40.24 2.22 -2.29
C GLU A 15 -39.46 0.91 -2.05
N GLY A 16 -40.06 -0.07 -1.39
CA GLY A 16 -39.47 -1.37 -1.12
C GLY A 16 -39.19 -1.59 0.38
N LYS A 17 -38.68 -2.79 0.70
CA LYS A 17 -38.38 -3.21 2.08
C LYS A 17 -36.90 -3.19 2.43
N ALA A 18 -36.03 -2.83 1.49
CA ALA A 18 -34.60 -2.82 1.67
C ALA A 18 -34.11 -1.39 1.97
N ILE A 19 -33.11 -1.29 2.86
CA ILE A 19 -32.38 -0.05 3.11
C ILE A 19 -31.39 0.16 1.96
N LYS A 20 -31.46 1.31 1.29
CA LYS A 20 -30.47 1.72 0.29
C LYS A 20 -29.37 2.49 0.99
N LEU A 21 -28.17 1.96 1.00
CA LEU A 21 -27.01 2.55 1.68
C LEU A 21 -26.06 3.21 0.65
N HIS A 22 -25.49 4.35 1.03
CA HIS A 22 -24.49 5.03 0.21
C HIS A 22 -23.23 4.15 0.05
N PRO A 23 -22.73 3.93 -1.18
CA PRO A 23 -21.63 2.98 -1.42
C PRO A 23 -20.33 3.29 -0.67
N LEU A 24 -20.02 4.58 -0.45
CA LEU A 24 -18.77 4.98 0.21
C LEU A 24 -18.71 4.63 1.70
N VAL A 25 -19.85 4.41 2.35
CA VAL A 25 -19.89 4.02 3.77
C VAL A 25 -19.88 2.49 3.98
N CYS A 26 -19.98 1.71 2.91
CA CYS A 26 -19.95 0.24 3.00
C CYS A 26 -18.66 -0.27 3.64
N THR A 27 -17.53 0.36 3.38
CA THR A 27 -16.23 0.01 3.99
C THR A 27 -16.23 0.22 5.49
N ALA A 28 -16.83 1.32 5.97
CA ALA A 28 -16.93 1.63 7.41
C ALA A 28 -17.84 0.63 8.14
N PHE A 29 -18.94 0.24 7.54
CA PHE A 29 -19.86 -0.77 8.10
C PHE A 29 -19.38 -2.21 7.87
N ASN A 30 -18.39 -2.43 7.03
CA ASN A 30 -18.02 -3.76 6.52
C ASN A 30 -19.25 -4.51 5.98
N ALA A 31 -20.09 -3.79 5.20
CA ALA A 31 -21.34 -4.29 4.65
C ALA A 31 -21.23 -4.50 3.14
N ASP A 32 -21.88 -5.53 2.66
CA ASP A 32 -22.14 -5.75 1.25
C ASP A 32 -23.67 -5.92 1.00
N PHE A 33 -24.07 -6.14 -0.23
CA PHE A 33 -25.48 -6.18 -0.61
C PHE A 33 -25.96 -7.61 -0.90
N ASP A 34 -25.38 -8.61 -0.22
CA ASP A 34 -25.72 -10.03 -0.36
C ASP A 34 -26.80 -10.52 0.60
N GLY A 35 -27.37 -9.64 1.40
CA GLY A 35 -28.40 -9.95 2.39
C GLY A 35 -28.06 -9.54 3.82
N ASP A 36 -27.04 -8.71 4.00
CA ASP A 36 -26.69 -8.15 5.30
C ASP A 36 -27.85 -7.38 5.93
N GLN A 37 -28.00 -7.50 7.25
CA GLN A 37 -29.02 -6.81 8.02
C GLN A 37 -28.42 -5.62 8.76
N MET A 38 -29.19 -4.52 8.80
CA MET A 38 -28.87 -3.33 9.55
C MET A 38 -30.00 -2.91 10.47
N ALA A 39 -29.67 -2.34 11.63
CA ALA A 39 -30.63 -1.76 12.55
C ALA A 39 -30.69 -0.24 12.36
N VAL A 40 -31.89 0.33 12.47
CA VAL A 40 -32.13 1.76 12.41
C VAL A 40 -32.65 2.22 13.80
N HIS A 41 -32.02 3.27 14.33
CA HIS A 41 -32.40 3.88 15.59
C HIS A 41 -32.82 5.34 15.36
N LEU A 42 -33.97 5.73 15.90
CA LEU A 42 -34.45 7.11 15.83
C LEU A 42 -34.13 7.82 17.16
N PRO A 43 -33.34 8.91 17.16
CA PRO A 43 -33.10 9.71 18.35
C PRO A 43 -34.37 10.47 18.73
N LEU A 44 -34.81 10.33 20.00
CA LEU A 44 -36.10 10.87 20.46
C LEU A 44 -35.95 12.24 21.12
N SER A 45 -34.85 12.51 21.84
CA SER A 45 -34.64 13.79 22.51
C SER A 45 -33.94 14.79 21.61
N VAL A 46 -34.10 16.08 21.86
CA VAL A 46 -33.46 17.16 21.09
C VAL A 46 -31.97 17.12 21.27
N GLU A 47 -31.46 16.79 22.45
CA GLU A 47 -30.03 16.63 22.74
C GLU A 47 -29.42 15.47 21.93
N ALA A 48 -30.11 14.33 21.91
CA ALA A 48 -29.67 13.17 21.11
C ALA A 48 -29.67 13.47 19.61
N GLN A 49 -30.65 14.23 19.11
CA GLN A 49 -30.69 14.68 17.71
C GLN A 49 -29.53 15.64 17.40
N ALA A 50 -29.20 16.55 18.31
CA ALA A 50 -28.08 17.46 18.16
C ALA A 50 -26.73 16.68 18.12
N GLU A 51 -26.52 15.74 19.05
CA GLU A 51 -25.34 14.87 19.05
C GLU A 51 -25.24 14.06 17.78
N CYS A 52 -26.32 13.48 17.27
CA CYS A 52 -26.34 12.76 16.02
C CYS A 52 -25.89 13.64 14.82
N ARG A 53 -26.36 14.89 14.77
CA ARG A 53 -25.99 15.83 13.69
C ARG A 53 -24.56 16.30 13.77
N PHE A 54 -24.04 16.60 14.95
CA PHE A 54 -22.69 17.15 15.10
C PHE A 54 -21.60 16.09 15.18
N MET A 55 -21.87 14.94 15.80
CA MET A 55 -20.86 13.93 16.08
C MET A 55 -20.96 12.68 15.20
N LEU A 56 -22.17 12.21 14.87
CA LEU A 56 -22.39 10.93 14.19
C LEU A 56 -22.67 11.05 12.71
N LEU A 57 -22.93 12.25 12.18
CA LEU A 57 -23.22 12.42 10.76
C LEU A 57 -22.05 11.93 9.91
N SER A 58 -22.34 11.13 8.89
CA SER A 58 -21.34 10.45 8.07
C SER A 58 -20.27 11.38 7.48
N PRO A 59 -20.58 12.57 6.90
CA PRO A 59 -19.58 13.51 6.43
C PRO A 59 -18.59 14.00 7.49
N ASN A 60 -18.96 13.99 8.75
CA ASN A 60 -18.09 14.42 9.86
C ASN A 60 -17.12 13.33 10.34
N ASN A 61 -17.31 12.09 9.86
CA ASN A 61 -16.52 10.92 10.27
C ASN A 61 -15.79 10.30 9.06
N LEU A 62 -15.10 11.11 8.28
CA LEU A 62 -14.37 10.69 7.08
C LEU A 62 -12.99 10.10 7.40
N LEU A 63 -12.43 10.34 8.59
CA LEU A 63 -11.11 9.88 9.00
C LEU A 63 -11.19 8.66 9.91
N LYS A 64 -10.29 7.70 9.70
CA LYS A 64 -10.13 6.54 10.58
C LYS A 64 -9.51 6.95 11.91
N PRO A 65 -10.01 6.45 13.04
CA PRO A 65 -9.39 6.70 14.34
C PRO A 65 -8.06 5.97 14.54
N SER A 66 -7.71 4.99 13.69
CA SER A 66 -6.48 4.20 13.77
C SER A 66 -5.26 4.92 13.23
N ASP A 67 -5.34 5.41 12.00
CA ASP A 67 -4.23 5.97 11.24
C ASP A 67 -4.48 7.42 10.76
N GLY A 68 -5.70 7.93 10.92
CA GLY A 68 -6.09 9.24 10.43
C GLY A 68 -6.27 9.30 8.90
N GLY A 69 -6.18 8.17 8.21
CA GLY A 69 -6.46 8.10 6.79
C GLY A 69 -7.96 8.16 6.49
N PRO A 70 -8.37 8.50 5.25
CA PRO A 70 -9.77 8.52 4.87
C PRO A 70 -10.39 7.14 4.91
N VAL A 71 -11.61 7.04 5.48
CA VAL A 71 -12.42 5.80 5.50
C VAL A 71 -13.21 5.65 4.22
N ALA A 72 -13.88 6.74 3.80
CA ALA A 72 -14.67 6.79 2.60
C ALA A 72 -13.74 7.00 1.38
N VAL A 73 -13.24 5.92 0.83
CA VAL A 73 -12.40 5.95 -0.37
C VAL A 73 -13.17 5.27 -1.50
N PRO A 74 -13.23 5.86 -2.70
CA PRO A 74 -13.78 5.22 -3.87
C PRO A 74 -13.16 3.84 -4.11
N SER A 75 -13.97 2.89 -4.53
CA SER A 75 -13.55 1.50 -4.76
C SER A 75 -14.19 0.92 -6.01
N GLN A 76 -13.65 -0.19 -6.50
CA GLN A 76 -14.19 -0.95 -7.63
C GLN A 76 -14.50 -0.07 -8.85
N ASP A 77 -15.75 -0.02 -9.32
CA ASP A 77 -16.14 0.69 -10.54
C ASP A 77 -15.90 2.20 -10.47
N MET A 78 -15.95 2.80 -9.28
CA MET A 78 -15.62 4.22 -9.10
C MET A 78 -14.15 4.50 -9.45
N VAL A 79 -13.24 3.64 -8.97
CA VAL A 79 -11.80 3.75 -9.28
C VAL A 79 -11.57 3.45 -10.75
N LEU A 80 -12.20 2.41 -11.29
CA LEU A 80 -12.03 1.99 -12.67
C LEU A 80 -12.48 3.08 -13.66
N GLY A 81 -13.59 3.78 -13.37
CA GLY A 81 -14.07 4.88 -14.20
C GLY A 81 -13.11 6.08 -14.20
N VAL A 82 -12.56 6.45 -13.04
CA VAL A 82 -11.55 7.53 -12.94
C VAL A 82 -10.24 7.12 -13.63
N TYR A 83 -9.80 5.87 -13.45
CA TYR A 83 -8.63 5.33 -14.12
C TYR A 83 -8.77 5.40 -15.64
N TYR A 84 -9.90 4.94 -16.17
CA TYR A 84 -10.21 5.04 -17.60
C TYR A 84 -10.21 6.50 -18.08
N LEU A 85 -10.80 7.41 -17.32
CA LEU A 85 -10.89 8.83 -17.69
C LEU A 85 -9.52 9.51 -17.76
N THR A 86 -8.61 9.17 -16.84
CA THR A 86 -7.28 9.82 -16.73
C THR A 86 -6.18 9.12 -17.53
N MET A 87 -6.50 8.07 -18.27
CA MET A 87 -5.58 7.30 -19.09
C MET A 87 -5.15 8.10 -20.34
N HIS A 88 -3.90 7.90 -20.76
CA HIS A 88 -3.39 8.39 -22.05
C HIS A 88 -3.38 7.27 -23.07
N LYS A 89 -4.00 7.50 -24.24
CA LYS A 89 -4.01 6.54 -25.33
C LYS A 89 -3.97 7.28 -26.68
N LEU A 90 -3.09 6.85 -27.56
CA LEU A 90 -3.12 7.31 -28.94
C LEU A 90 -4.36 6.76 -29.67
N ALA A 91 -4.92 7.57 -30.56
CA ALA A 91 -6.01 7.10 -31.39
C ALA A 91 -5.50 6.01 -32.35
N ASP A 92 -6.17 4.87 -32.38
CA ASP A 92 -5.86 3.75 -33.27
C ASP A 92 -7.07 3.51 -34.20
N TYR A 93 -6.85 3.73 -35.49
CA TYR A 93 -7.90 3.58 -36.53
C TYR A 93 -7.88 2.22 -37.22
N LYS A 94 -7.02 1.27 -36.76
CA LYS A 94 -6.85 -0.04 -37.40
C LYS A 94 -8.14 -0.83 -37.60
N ASP A 95 -9.09 -0.69 -36.69
CA ASP A 95 -10.35 -1.43 -36.70
C ASP A 95 -11.47 -0.74 -37.49
N LYS A 96 -11.22 0.45 -38.08
CA LYS A 96 -12.21 1.13 -38.92
C LYS A 96 -12.24 0.55 -40.32
N LYS A 97 -13.43 0.25 -40.85
CA LYS A 97 -13.65 -0.46 -42.12
C LYS A 97 -12.95 0.15 -43.36
N ASP A 98 -12.66 1.43 -43.35
CA ASP A 98 -12.07 2.17 -44.49
C ASP A 98 -10.69 2.76 -44.14
N ALA A 99 -10.03 2.28 -43.09
CA ALA A 99 -8.75 2.81 -42.66
C ALA A 99 -7.60 2.16 -43.46
N VAL A 100 -7.07 2.89 -44.40
CA VAL A 100 -5.90 2.50 -45.19
C VAL A 100 -4.78 3.49 -44.95
N ALA A 101 -3.61 3.01 -44.58
CA ALA A 101 -2.41 3.85 -44.44
C ALA A 101 -1.96 4.37 -45.82
N VAL A 102 -1.56 5.64 -45.87
CA VAL A 102 -1.04 6.27 -47.11
C VAL A 102 0.29 5.65 -47.53
N SER A 103 1.05 5.12 -46.59
CA SER A 103 2.35 4.50 -46.79
C SER A 103 2.58 3.35 -45.82
N ASP A 104 3.31 2.32 -46.25
CA ASP A 104 3.77 1.22 -45.38
C ASP A 104 4.92 1.61 -44.46
N LYS A 105 5.43 2.87 -44.56
CA LYS A 105 6.49 3.38 -43.70
C LYS A 105 5.96 3.54 -42.26
N VAL A 106 6.72 2.98 -41.33
CA VAL A 106 6.45 3.12 -39.88
C VAL A 106 7.31 4.23 -39.33
N TYR A 107 6.70 5.19 -38.69
CA TYR A 107 7.39 6.30 -38.01
C TYR A 107 7.51 5.97 -36.53
N ASN A 108 8.66 6.28 -35.93
CA ASN A 108 8.95 6.09 -34.51
C ASN A 108 9.38 7.38 -33.80
N ASP A 109 9.58 8.45 -34.57
CA ASP A 109 9.96 9.77 -34.05
C ASP A 109 9.01 10.86 -34.54
N ILE A 110 8.55 11.68 -33.61
CA ILE A 110 7.65 12.83 -33.87
C ILE A 110 8.38 13.90 -34.68
N GLU A 111 9.69 14.07 -34.53
CA GLU A 111 10.44 15.07 -35.29
C GLU A 111 10.63 14.67 -36.77
N GLU A 112 10.84 13.39 -37.03
CA GLU A 112 10.85 12.86 -38.39
C GLU A 112 9.49 13.08 -39.06
N LEU A 113 8.41 12.81 -38.33
CA LEU A 113 7.05 13.02 -38.81
C LEU A 113 6.74 14.50 -39.08
N LYS A 114 7.18 15.43 -38.24
CA LYS A 114 7.06 16.88 -38.47
C LYS A 114 7.74 17.30 -39.75
N LYS A 115 8.92 16.75 -40.04
CA LYS A 115 9.63 17.03 -41.32
C LYS A 115 8.86 16.53 -42.54
N ALA A 116 8.29 15.32 -42.45
CA ALA A 116 7.49 14.71 -43.53
C ALA A 116 6.16 15.45 -43.78
N THR A 117 5.58 16.08 -42.76
CA THR A 117 4.34 16.84 -42.83
C THR A 117 4.55 18.34 -43.21
N THR A 118 5.79 18.83 -43.08
CA THR A 118 6.11 20.22 -43.43
C THR A 118 6.22 20.37 -44.95
N PRO A 119 5.53 21.32 -45.59
CA PRO A 119 5.63 21.54 -47.03
C PRO A 119 7.05 21.93 -47.46
N ASP A 120 7.58 21.29 -48.48
CA ASP A 120 8.86 21.65 -49.06
C ASP A 120 8.82 23.07 -49.62
N PRO A 121 9.70 23.98 -49.19
CA PRO A 121 9.72 25.36 -49.65
C PRO A 121 9.81 25.56 -51.15
N LYS A 122 10.27 24.54 -51.90
CA LYS A 122 10.44 24.59 -53.36
C LYS A 122 9.20 24.08 -54.13
N THR A 123 8.53 23.08 -53.59
CA THR A 123 7.41 22.39 -54.27
C THR A 123 6.05 22.77 -53.72
N GLY A 124 5.99 23.30 -52.47
CA GLY A 124 4.76 23.61 -51.76
C GLY A 124 3.95 22.40 -51.38
N LYS A 125 4.45 21.18 -51.55
CA LYS A 125 3.77 19.91 -51.19
C LYS A 125 4.49 19.24 -50.05
N SER A 126 3.69 18.74 -49.08
CA SER A 126 4.18 17.83 -48.03
C SER A 126 4.14 16.38 -48.51
N GLU A 127 5.04 15.54 -48.03
CA GLU A 127 5.01 14.08 -48.28
C GLU A 127 3.75 13.45 -47.73
N ILE A 128 3.30 13.90 -46.57
CA ILE A 128 2.15 13.37 -45.83
C ILE A 128 1.27 14.53 -45.37
N GLY A 129 -0.05 14.38 -45.49
CA GLY A 129 -1.03 15.33 -44.97
C GLY A 129 -1.22 15.16 -43.46
N LEU A 130 -1.64 16.23 -42.76
CA LEU A 130 -1.88 16.20 -41.30
C LEU A 130 -2.99 15.23 -40.86
N TYR A 131 -3.88 14.86 -41.77
CA TYR A 131 -5.03 14.00 -41.52
C TYR A 131 -4.92 12.63 -42.22
N ASP A 132 -3.80 12.36 -42.89
CA ASP A 132 -3.55 11.10 -43.56
C ASP A 132 -3.27 10.01 -42.49
N LEU A 133 -3.72 8.76 -42.74
CA LEU A 133 -3.44 7.65 -41.85
C LEU A 133 -2.03 7.11 -42.09
N ILE A 134 -1.24 7.04 -41.05
CA ILE A 134 0.15 6.57 -41.05
C ILE A 134 0.35 5.50 -39.98
N TRP A 135 1.35 4.65 -40.20
CA TRP A 135 1.82 3.76 -39.15
C TRP A 135 2.81 4.47 -38.22
N PHE A 136 2.50 4.45 -36.92
CA PHE A 136 3.38 4.98 -35.89
C PHE A 136 3.68 3.88 -34.86
N GLU A 137 4.94 3.80 -34.46
CA GLU A 137 5.39 2.88 -33.40
C GLU A 137 5.48 3.63 -32.07
N ASP A 138 4.56 3.35 -31.17
CA ASP A 138 4.52 3.97 -29.85
C ASP A 138 5.55 3.34 -28.92
N THR A 139 6.67 4.02 -28.73
CA THR A 139 7.75 3.58 -27.84
C THR A 139 7.36 3.59 -26.36
N THR A 140 6.30 4.30 -25.99
CA THR A 140 5.80 4.34 -24.60
C THR A 140 4.89 3.16 -24.27
N ASP A 141 4.38 2.47 -25.29
CA ASP A 141 3.52 1.31 -25.17
C ASP A 141 4.14 0.08 -25.87
N ASN A 142 5.22 -0.47 -25.31
CA ASN A 142 5.89 -1.71 -25.76
C ASN A 142 6.16 -1.76 -27.28
N ASN A 143 6.48 -0.62 -27.90
CA ASN A 143 6.67 -0.47 -29.36
C ASN A 143 5.46 -0.95 -30.18
N ARG A 144 4.27 -0.68 -29.66
CA ARG A 144 3.02 -1.00 -30.35
C ARG A 144 2.86 -0.16 -31.61
N ARG A 145 2.56 -0.82 -32.73
CA ARG A 145 2.23 -0.16 -33.97
C ARG A 145 0.76 0.22 -34.01
N VAL A 146 0.49 1.53 -34.11
CA VAL A 146 -0.85 2.12 -34.20
C VAL A 146 -1.03 2.78 -35.54
N LEU A 147 -2.24 2.73 -36.09
CA LEU A 147 -2.63 3.46 -37.28
C LEU A 147 -3.26 4.78 -36.83
N CYS A 148 -2.55 5.89 -36.94
CA CYS A 148 -2.99 7.18 -36.43
C CYS A 148 -2.78 8.30 -37.47
N LYS A 149 -3.31 9.47 -37.18
CA LYS A 149 -3.07 10.69 -37.97
C LYS A 149 -1.90 11.48 -37.37
N PRO A 150 -1.06 12.15 -38.17
CA PRO A 150 -0.06 13.07 -37.63
C PRO A 150 -0.62 14.10 -36.64
N MET A 151 -1.84 14.58 -36.88
CA MET A 151 -2.50 15.53 -36.01
C MET A 151 -2.82 14.96 -34.63
N ASP A 152 -3.06 13.65 -34.51
CA ASP A 152 -3.28 12.97 -33.21
C ASP A 152 -2.01 12.97 -32.35
N LEU A 153 -0.84 12.99 -32.99
CA LEU A 153 0.47 13.06 -32.31
C LEU A 153 0.89 14.51 -32.02
N PHE A 154 0.58 15.44 -32.92
CA PHE A 154 0.90 16.86 -32.73
C PHE A 154 -0.03 17.53 -31.73
N GLY A 155 -1.27 17.03 -31.59
CA GLY A 155 -2.32 17.52 -30.69
C GLY A 155 -3.16 18.65 -31.28
N TYR A 156 -4.46 18.56 -31.03
CA TYR A 156 -5.43 19.54 -31.44
C TYR A 156 -5.42 20.75 -30.49
N HIS A 157 -5.63 21.97 -31.00
CA HIS A 157 -5.64 23.19 -30.20
C HIS A 157 -7.06 23.71 -30.04
N TYR A 158 -7.51 23.89 -28.80
CA TYR A 158 -8.83 24.40 -28.46
C TYR A 158 -8.74 25.66 -27.60
N GLY A 159 -9.60 26.61 -27.86
CA GLY A 159 -9.66 27.89 -27.12
C GLY A 159 -10.32 27.75 -25.75
N SER A 160 -11.06 26.67 -25.50
CA SER A 160 -11.71 26.41 -24.22
C SER A 160 -12.04 24.93 -24.05
N MET A 161 -12.28 24.47 -22.79
CA MET A 161 -12.72 23.13 -22.49
C MET A 161 -14.04 22.78 -23.20
N ASN A 162 -14.99 23.72 -23.28
CA ASN A 162 -16.27 23.52 -23.96
C ASN A 162 -16.11 23.19 -25.45
N GLN A 163 -15.13 23.80 -26.11
CA GLN A 163 -14.84 23.49 -27.51
C GLN A 163 -14.27 22.08 -27.66
N ALA A 164 -13.37 21.66 -26.75
CA ALA A 164 -12.84 20.30 -26.75
C ALA A 164 -13.95 19.26 -26.44
N LEU A 165 -14.88 19.58 -25.54
CA LEU A 165 -16.02 18.71 -25.24
C LEU A 165 -16.94 18.56 -26.45
N LEU A 166 -17.22 19.66 -27.17
CA LEU A 166 -18.02 19.64 -28.41
C LEU A 166 -17.34 18.81 -29.50
N ALA A 167 -16.01 18.92 -29.65
CA ALA A 167 -15.25 18.13 -30.60
C ALA A 167 -15.29 16.61 -30.23
N TYR A 168 -15.31 16.27 -28.93
CA TYR A 168 -15.50 14.92 -28.48
C TYR A 168 -16.91 14.40 -28.78
N GLU A 169 -17.95 15.17 -28.54
CA GLU A 169 -19.34 14.81 -28.89
C GLU A 169 -19.55 14.61 -30.39
N ASN A 170 -18.86 15.39 -31.21
CA ASN A 170 -18.84 15.24 -32.68
C ASN A 170 -17.98 14.03 -33.13
N GLY A 171 -17.24 13.37 -32.22
CA GLY A 171 -16.40 12.23 -32.55
C GLY A 171 -15.08 12.58 -33.26
N GLU A 172 -14.65 13.84 -33.18
CA GLU A 172 -13.38 14.31 -33.76
C GLU A 172 -12.16 13.90 -32.92
N ILE A 173 -12.32 13.89 -31.60
CA ILE A 173 -11.27 13.49 -30.63
C ILE A 173 -11.80 12.41 -29.67
N THR A 174 -10.86 11.72 -29.02
CA THR A 174 -11.15 10.76 -27.93
C THR A 174 -10.85 11.37 -26.56
N LEU A 175 -11.32 10.76 -25.48
CA LEU A 175 -11.06 11.21 -24.11
C LEU A 175 -9.57 11.18 -23.75
N HIS A 176 -8.82 10.25 -24.34
CA HIS A 176 -7.45 9.88 -23.94
C HIS A 176 -6.36 10.52 -24.79
N GLN A 177 -6.76 11.19 -25.86
CA GLN A 177 -5.87 11.79 -26.83
C GLN A 177 -5.29 13.10 -26.29
N ASN A 178 -4.02 13.38 -26.61
CA ASN A 178 -3.38 14.63 -26.24
C ASN A 178 -3.99 15.81 -27.01
N ILE A 179 -4.37 16.84 -26.28
CA ILE A 179 -4.90 18.10 -26.82
C ILE A 179 -4.19 19.29 -26.16
N TYR A 180 -4.25 20.45 -26.81
CA TYR A 180 -3.79 21.69 -26.24
C TYR A 180 -5.01 22.60 -25.98
N VAL A 181 -5.16 23.03 -24.74
CA VAL A 181 -6.28 23.87 -24.33
C VAL A 181 -5.74 25.20 -23.78
N TYR A 182 -6.34 26.30 -24.25
CA TYR A 182 -6.00 27.64 -23.78
C TYR A 182 -6.58 27.85 -22.38
N ARG A 183 -5.72 28.24 -21.45
CA ARG A 183 -6.09 28.48 -20.04
C ARG A 183 -5.56 29.83 -19.58
N LYS A 184 -6.30 30.46 -18.67
CA LYS A 184 -5.89 31.67 -17.95
C LYS A 184 -5.79 31.34 -16.48
N ALA A 185 -4.76 31.80 -15.81
CA ALA A 185 -4.57 31.68 -14.37
C ALA A 185 -4.05 32.99 -13.80
N THR A 186 -4.48 33.35 -12.61
CA THR A 186 -3.98 34.50 -11.86
C THR A 186 -2.98 34.00 -10.81
N MET A 187 -1.76 34.53 -10.85
CA MET A 187 -0.74 34.24 -9.85
C MET A 187 -1.03 34.91 -8.51
N ALA A 188 -0.37 34.48 -7.45
CA ALA A 188 -0.45 35.07 -6.10
C ALA A 188 -0.09 36.59 -6.11
N ASP A 189 0.74 37.00 -7.04
CA ASP A 189 1.15 38.42 -7.27
C ASP A 189 0.12 39.25 -8.01
N GLY A 190 -1.04 38.68 -8.38
CA GLY A 190 -2.07 39.36 -9.17
C GLY A 190 -1.79 39.44 -10.68
N THR A 191 -0.68 38.87 -11.16
CA THR A 191 -0.37 38.81 -12.61
C THR A 191 -1.21 37.75 -13.30
N GLU A 192 -1.88 38.09 -14.39
CA GLU A 192 -2.61 37.15 -15.24
C GLU A 192 -1.62 36.49 -16.21
N VAL A 193 -1.58 35.17 -16.17
CA VAL A 193 -0.81 34.34 -17.11
C VAL A 193 -1.79 33.58 -17.97
N SER A 194 -1.54 33.56 -19.29
CA SER A 194 -2.37 32.81 -20.22
C SER A 194 -1.51 32.05 -21.22
N GLY A 195 -1.94 30.85 -21.60
CA GLY A 195 -1.20 30.00 -22.51
C GLY A 195 -1.91 28.69 -22.81
N PHE A 196 -1.33 27.91 -23.72
CA PHE A 196 -1.80 26.57 -24.02
C PHE A 196 -1.14 25.56 -23.09
N ILE A 197 -1.93 24.67 -22.54
CA ILE A 197 -1.47 23.52 -21.75
C ILE A 197 -1.70 22.24 -22.53
N LYS A 198 -0.73 21.32 -22.50
CA LYS A 198 -0.88 19.99 -23.06
C LYS A 198 -1.56 19.11 -22.02
N THR A 199 -2.66 18.47 -22.39
CA THR A 199 -3.46 17.62 -21.50
C THR A 199 -4.33 16.66 -22.31
N THR A 200 -5.20 15.89 -21.65
CA THR A 200 -6.28 15.13 -22.28
C THR A 200 -7.63 15.69 -21.87
N LEU A 201 -8.67 15.42 -22.65
CA LEU A 201 -10.02 15.84 -22.28
C LEU A 201 -10.47 15.17 -20.99
N GLY A 202 -10.11 13.89 -20.77
CA GLY A 202 -10.43 13.19 -19.54
C GLY A 202 -9.82 13.82 -18.28
N LEU A 203 -8.56 14.27 -18.35
CA LEU A 203 -7.93 15.00 -17.24
C LEU A 203 -8.59 16.35 -16.98
N LEU A 204 -9.00 17.06 -18.02
CA LEU A 204 -9.75 18.32 -17.85
C LEU A 204 -11.05 18.10 -17.09
N ILE A 205 -11.84 17.10 -17.49
CA ILE A 205 -13.10 16.75 -16.84
C ILE A 205 -12.87 16.34 -15.38
N PHE A 206 -11.83 15.56 -15.10
CA PHE A 206 -11.50 15.16 -13.74
C PHE A 206 -11.08 16.34 -12.86
N ASN A 207 -10.28 17.26 -13.40
CA ASN A 207 -9.83 18.45 -12.67
C ASN A 207 -10.95 19.48 -12.40
N GLU A 208 -12.08 19.41 -13.09
CA GLU A 208 -13.23 20.29 -12.83
C GLU A 208 -13.83 20.07 -11.44
N ILE A 209 -13.85 18.81 -10.97
CA ILE A 209 -14.39 18.46 -9.65
C ILE A 209 -13.36 18.55 -8.53
N ILE A 210 -12.07 18.59 -8.87
CA ILE A 210 -10.99 18.63 -7.89
C ILE A 210 -10.57 20.08 -7.62
N PRO A 211 -10.48 20.53 -6.35
CA PRO A 211 -9.92 21.82 -6.01
C PRO A 211 -8.51 21.99 -6.57
N GLN A 212 -8.22 23.17 -7.13
CA GLN A 212 -6.96 23.44 -7.84
C GLN A 212 -5.86 24.06 -6.95
N ASP A 213 -5.94 23.87 -5.63
CA ASP A 213 -5.03 24.44 -4.61
C ASP A 213 -4.47 23.35 -3.65
N LEU A 214 -4.42 22.10 -4.10
CA LEU A 214 -3.98 20.96 -3.28
C LEU A 214 -2.45 20.88 -3.10
N GLY A 215 -1.67 21.63 -3.88
CA GLY A 215 -0.21 21.66 -3.76
C GLY A 215 0.50 20.43 -4.35
N PHE A 216 -0.08 19.81 -5.38
CA PHE A 216 0.65 18.84 -6.23
C PHE A 216 1.55 19.57 -7.23
N VAL A 217 1.16 20.77 -7.63
CA VAL A 217 1.92 21.62 -8.55
C VAL A 217 2.37 22.87 -7.80
N ASP A 218 3.67 23.15 -7.86
CA ASP A 218 4.22 24.41 -7.35
C ASP A 218 3.88 25.56 -8.32
N ARG A 219 2.96 26.43 -7.91
CA ARG A 219 2.44 27.55 -8.71
C ARG A 219 3.26 28.83 -8.58
N SER A 220 4.50 28.74 -8.07
CA SER A 220 5.39 29.89 -7.95
C SER A 220 5.93 30.39 -9.29
N THR A 221 5.97 29.53 -10.33
CA THR A 221 6.45 29.86 -11.66
C THR A 221 5.30 30.09 -12.64
N PRO A 222 5.43 31.02 -13.60
CA PRO A 222 4.36 31.33 -14.59
C PRO A 222 3.93 30.11 -15.42
N GLU A 223 4.88 29.23 -15.77
CA GLU A 223 4.61 28.02 -16.55
C GLU A 223 3.78 27.00 -15.76
N ASN A 224 4.09 26.83 -14.47
CA ASN A 224 3.38 25.90 -13.62
C ASN A 224 2.02 26.44 -13.16
N ALA A 225 1.83 27.77 -13.13
CA ALA A 225 0.55 28.36 -12.78
C ALA A 225 -0.59 27.93 -13.70
N LEU A 226 -0.28 27.63 -14.97
CA LEU A 226 -1.25 27.17 -15.96
C LEU A 226 -1.55 25.68 -15.86
N LYS A 227 -0.63 24.85 -15.32
CA LYS A 227 -0.80 23.39 -15.24
C LYS A 227 -2.02 23.00 -14.41
N LEU A 228 -2.62 21.88 -14.76
CA LEU A 228 -3.66 21.25 -13.97
C LEU A 228 -3.06 20.73 -12.66
N GLU A 229 -3.85 20.70 -11.61
CA GLU A 229 -3.42 20.16 -10.31
C GLU A 229 -3.12 18.66 -10.42
N ILE A 230 -3.95 17.93 -11.16
CA ILE A 230 -3.78 16.52 -11.43
C ILE A 230 -3.41 16.34 -12.91
N ASP A 231 -2.14 16.06 -13.19
CA ASP A 231 -1.59 15.83 -14.53
C ASP A 231 -0.94 14.43 -14.64
N PHE A 232 -1.40 13.50 -13.81
CA PHE A 232 -0.92 12.12 -13.79
C PHE A 232 -2.08 11.12 -13.83
N HIS A 233 -1.76 9.89 -14.19
CA HIS A 233 -2.74 8.81 -14.22
C HIS A 233 -3.21 8.44 -12.82
N VAL A 234 -4.52 8.33 -12.61
CA VAL A 234 -5.14 8.24 -11.29
C VAL A 234 -5.70 6.84 -11.05
N GLY A 235 -5.06 6.08 -10.16
CA GLY A 235 -5.56 4.83 -9.59
C GLY A 235 -6.03 4.99 -8.15
N LYS A 236 -6.33 3.90 -7.48
CA LYS A 236 -6.83 3.88 -6.10
C LYS A 236 -5.91 4.59 -5.11
N LYS A 237 -4.59 4.44 -5.24
CA LYS A 237 -3.60 5.08 -4.36
C LYS A 237 -3.61 6.60 -4.51
N GLN A 238 -3.62 7.06 -5.76
CA GLN A 238 -3.64 8.48 -6.07
C GLN A 238 -4.93 9.13 -5.61
N ILE A 239 -6.08 8.47 -5.76
CA ILE A 239 -7.37 8.96 -5.23
C ILE A 239 -7.27 9.14 -3.72
N LYS A 240 -6.70 8.16 -2.99
CA LYS A 240 -6.52 8.28 -1.53
C LYS A 240 -5.66 9.49 -1.18
N GLN A 241 -4.54 9.71 -1.85
CA GLN A 241 -3.65 10.86 -1.64
C GLN A 241 -4.34 12.20 -1.95
N ILE A 242 -5.13 12.26 -3.02
CA ILE A 242 -5.91 13.45 -3.37
C ILE A 242 -6.90 13.76 -2.25
N LEU A 243 -7.65 12.77 -1.78
CA LEU A 243 -8.63 12.95 -0.70
C LEU A 243 -7.98 13.36 0.61
N GLU A 244 -6.84 12.79 0.98
CA GLU A 244 -6.07 13.20 2.17
C GLU A 244 -5.68 14.68 2.10
N LYS A 245 -5.23 15.16 0.96
CA LYS A 245 -4.92 16.59 0.77
C LYS A 245 -6.17 17.46 0.80
N VAL A 246 -7.27 17.02 0.17
CA VAL A 246 -8.55 17.75 0.21
C VAL A 246 -9.08 17.90 1.63
N ILE A 247 -9.05 16.82 2.44
CA ILE A 247 -9.47 16.86 3.84
C ILE A 247 -8.60 17.83 4.65
N ASN A 248 -7.29 17.79 4.47
CA ASN A 248 -6.35 18.62 5.22
C ASN A 248 -6.43 20.11 4.88
N ILE A 249 -6.83 20.47 3.67
CA ILE A 249 -6.88 21.86 3.19
C ILE A 249 -8.28 22.46 3.31
N HIS A 250 -9.30 21.73 2.87
CA HIS A 250 -10.67 22.23 2.75
C HIS A 250 -11.63 21.71 3.83
N GLY A 251 -11.23 20.71 4.61
CA GLY A 251 -12.05 20.11 5.64
C GLY A 251 -13.12 19.14 5.13
N ALA A 252 -13.94 18.63 6.05
CA ALA A 252 -14.84 17.50 5.81
C ALA A 252 -15.96 17.81 4.81
N THR A 253 -16.56 19.00 4.86
CA THR A 253 -17.72 19.37 4.03
C THR A 253 -17.36 19.36 2.54
N LYS A 254 -16.27 20.05 2.18
CA LYS A 254 -15.84 20.10 0.77
C LYS A 254 -15.38 18.72 0.27
N THR A 255 -14.76 17.94 1.16
CA THR A 255 -14.37 16.56 0.83
C THR A 255 -15.58 15.68 0.54
N ALA A 256 -16.68 15.84 1.28
CA ALA A 256 -17.91 15.08 1.01
C ALA A 256 -18.48 15.40 -0.38
N GLU A 257 -18.48 16.69 -0.80
CA GLU A 257 -18.87 17.07 -2.15
C GLU A 257 -17.98 16.43 -3.22
N VAL A 258 -16.67 16.55 -3.06
CA VAL A 258 -15.69 15.94 -4.00
C VAL A 258 -15.87 14.42 -4.07
N LEU A 259 -16.12 13.75 -2.94
CA LEU A 259 -16.38 12.30 -2.92
C LEU A 259 -17.64 11.92 -3.69
N ASP A 260 -18.71 12.69 -3.57
CA ASP A 260 -19.96 12.45 -4.31
C ASP A 260 -19.76 12.67 -5.81
N ASP A 261 -19.04 13.71 -6.20
CA ASP A 261 -18.71 13.99 -7.59
C ASP A 261 -17.81 12.91 -8.20
N VAL A 262 -16.76 12.46 -7.47
CA VAL A 262 -15.89 11.35 -7.89
C VAL A 262 -16.69 10.05 -8.03
N LYS A 263 -17.59 9.76 -7.10
CA LYS A 263 -18.49 8.59 -7.19
C LYS A 263 -19.35 8.65 -8.45
N ALA A 264 -20.04 9.76 -8.68
CA ALA A 264 -20.93 9.94 -9.83
C ALA A 264 -20.15 9.83 -11.15
N MET A 265 -19.01 10.50 -11.24
CA MET A 265 -18.12 10.45 -12.39
C MET A 265 -17.56 9.05 -12.62
N GLY A 266 -17.07 8.39 -11.57
CA GLY A 266 -16.50 7.05 -11.66
C GLY A 266 -17.51 6.03 -12.21
N TYR A 267 -18.72 6.01 -11.69
CA TYR A 267 -19.78 5.13 -12.21
C TYR A 267 -20.19 5.49 -13.65
N GLY A 268 -20.32 6.78 -13.95
CA GLY A 268 -20.68 7.23 -15.28
C GLY A 268 -19.67 6.82 -16.35
N TYR A 269 -18.40 7.01 -16.09
CA TYR A 269 -17.34 6.67 -17.04
C TYR A 269 -17.00 5.18 -17.06
N SER A 270 -17.16 4.45 -15.97
CA SER A 270 -17.07 2.99 -15.98
C SER A 270 -18.14 2.37 -16.88
N THR A 271 -19.37 2.88 -16.81
CA THR A 271 -20.46 2.45 -17.69
C THR A 271 -20.18 2.78 -19.16
N ARG A 272 -19.67 3.99 -19.46
CA ARG A 272 -19.32 4.42 -20.83
C ARG A 272 -18.15 3.62 -21.40
N ALA A 273 -17.18 3.26 -20.56
CA ALA A 273 -16.03 2.45 -20.94
C ALA A 273 -16.43 1.02 -21.32
N ALA A 274 -17.59 0.53 -20.85
CA ALA A 274 -18.13 -0.80 -21.12
C ALA A 274 -17.12 -1.92 -20.89
N MET A 275 -16.33 -1.81 -19.82
CA MET A 275 -15.29 -2.80 -19.48
C MET A 275 -15.92 -4.13 -19.11
N THR A 276 -15.42 -5.19 -19.72
CA THR A 276 -15.86 -6.56 -19.47
C THR A 276 -14.68 -7.51 -19.56
N VAL A 277 -14.87 -8.75 -19.12
CA VAL A 277 -13.84 -9.79 -19.18
C VAL A 277 -14.22 -10.83 -20.19
N SER A 278 -13.33 -11.10 -21.14
CA SER A 278 -13.46 -12.17 -22.13
C SER A 278 -12.34 -13.21 -21.95
N ILE A 279 -12.57 -14.42 -22.40
CA ILE A 279 -11.55 -15.47 -22.44
C ILE A 279 -10.38 -15.06 -23.36
N SER A 280 -10.66 -14.29 -24.40
CA SER A 280 -9.63 -13.76 -25.30
C SER A 280 -8.67 -12.77 -24.66
N ASP A 281 -9.11 -12.07 -23.58
CA ASP A 281 -8.31 -11.10 -22.87
C ASP A 281 -7.22 -11.75 -22.02
N MET A 282 -7.35 -13.05 -21.73
CA MET A 282 -6.38 -13.86 -21.02
C MET A 282 -5.29 -14.36 -21.98
N THR A 283 -4.36 -13.51 -22.37
CA THR A 283 -3.27 -13.89 -23.28
C THR A 283 -2.21 -14.71 -22.57
N VAL A 284 -1.92 -15.91 -23.09
CA VAL A 284 -0.86 -16.78 -22.55
C VAL A 284 0.48 -16.37 -23.18
N PRO A 285 1.55 -16.16 -22.38
CA PRO A 285 2.86 -15.82 -22.92
C PRO A 285 3.38 -16.93 -23.86
N PRO A 286 3.87 -16.61 -25.06
CA PRO A 286 4.39 -17.61 -25.99
C PRO A 286 5.66 -18.32 -25.48
N GLN A 287 6.34 -17.73 -24.52
CA GLN A 287 7.56 -18.27 -23.88
C GLN A 287 7.26 -19.35 -22.84
N LYS A 288 6.02 -19.48 -22.34
CA LYS A 288 5.62 -20.42 -21.29
C LYS A 288 6.11 -21.86 -21.55
N PRO A 289 5.91 -22.48 -22.71
CA PRO A 289 6.35 -23.88 -22.95
C PRO A 289 7.84 -24.07 -22.76
N GLN A 290 8.65 -23.14 -23.25
CA GLN A 290 10.13 -23.20 -23.16
C GLN A 290 10.59 -23.07 -21.72
N MET A 291 10.01 -22.15 -20.96
CA MET A 291 10.36 -21.95 -19.53
C MET A 291 10.03 -23.18 -18.70
N ILE A 292 8.88 -23.78 -18.91
CA ILE A 292 8.45 -25.00 -18.21
C ILE A 292 9.38 -26.18 -18.57
N GLU A 293 9.78 -26.33 -19.84
CA GLU A 293 10.68 -27.38 -20.26
C GLU A 293 12.09 -27.23 -19.65
N GLN A 294 12.62 -26.01 -19.59
CA GLN A 294 13.90 -25.71 -18.94
C GLN A 294 13.86 -26.04 -17.44
N ALA A 295 12.79 -25.65 -16.76
CA ALA A 295 12.58 -25.98 -15.36
C ALA A 295 12.50 -27.50 -15.13
N GLN A 296 11.77 -28.22 -15.98
CA GLN A 296 11.68 -29.68 -15.90
C GLN A 296 13.04 -30.37 -16.09
N ASN A 297 13.82 -29.91 -17.05
CA ASN A 297 15.17 -30.43 -17.28
C ASN A 297 16.10 -30.21 -16.07
N THR A 298 15.96 -29.08 -15.39
CA THR A 298 16.71 -28.77 -14.16
C THR A 298 16.27 -29.68 -13.01
N VAL A 299 15.00 -29.87 -12.81
CA VAL A 299 14.44 -30.79 -11.81
C VAL A 299 14.88 -32.24 -12.05
N ASP A 300 14.91 -32.67 -13.32
CA ASP A 300 15.38 -34.01 -13.68
C ASP A 300 16.89 -34.17 -13.40
N ARG A 301 17.68 -33.11 -13.57
CA ARG A 301 19.10 -33.09 -13.19
C ARG A 301 19.28 -33.23 -11.69
N ILE A 302 18.54 -32.46 -10.89
CA ILE A 302 18.56 -32.54 -9.40
C ILE A 302 18.16 -33.94 -8.94
N THR A 303 17.11 -34.51 -9.54
CA THR A 303 16.65 -35.87 -9.21
C THR A 303 17.70 -36.93 -9.55
N ARG A 304 18.46 -36.77 -10.66
CA ARG A 304 19.59 -37.64 -10.99
C ARG A 304 20.75 -37.53 -10.00
N GLN A 305 21.03 -36.33 -9.50
CA GLN A 305 22.06 -36.12 -8.46
C GLN A 305 21.68 -36.83 -7.16
N TYR A 306 20.40 -36.72 -6.75
CA TYR A 306 19.87 -37.45 -5.61
C TYR A 306 20.00 -38.98 -5.77
N LYS A 307 19.57 -39.53 -6.92
CA LYS A 307 19.70 -40.94 -7.24
C LYS A 307 21.17 -41.48 -7.21
N ARG A 308 22.13 -40.57 -7.44
CA ARG A 308 23.58 -40.87 -7.32
C ARG A 308 24.10 -40.70 -5.90
N GLY A 309 23.28 -40.27 -4.94
CA GLY A 309 23.66 -40.10 -3.53
C GLY A 309 24.51 -38.85 -3.26
N LEU A 310 24.50 -37.87 -4.17
CA LEU A 310 25.30 -36.64 -4.04
C LEU A 310 24.63 -35.58 -3.14
N ILE A 311 23.30 -35.62 -3.00
CA ILE A 311 22.47 -34.71 -2.20
C ILE A 311 21.51 -35.49 -1.34
N THR A 312 21.11 -34.91 -0.21
CA THR A 312 20.09 -35.47 0.69
C THR A 312 18.68 -35.25 0.13
N GLU A 313 17.68 -35.98 0.71
CA GLU A 313 16.27 -35.80 0.32
C GLU A 313 15.76 -34.40 0.63
N GLU A 314 16.19 -33.81 1.75
CA GLU A 314 15.78 -32.44 2.13
C GLU A 314 16.36 -31.39 1.18
N GLU A 315 17.62 -31.53 0.79
CA GLU A 315 18.27 -30.67 -0.19
C GLU A 315 17.59 -30.79 -1.54
N ARG A 316 17.32 -32.01 -1.99
CA ARG A 316 16.59 -32.26 -3.25
C ARG A 316 15.22 -31.55 -3.24
N TYR A 317 14.45 -31.75 -2.16
CA TYR A 317 13.14 -31.12 -2.02
C TYR A 317 13.24 -29.59 -2.09
N LYS A 318 14.19 -29.02 -1.35
CA LYS A 318 14.40 -27.58 -1.31
C LYS A 318 14.78 -27.03 -2.68
N GLU A 319 15.75 -27.64 -3.36
CA GLU A 319 16.18 -27.20 -4.69
C GLU A 319 15.07 -27.32 -5.74
N VAL A 320 14.25 -28.37 -5.70
CA VAL A 320 13.12 -28.55 -6.62
C VAL A 320 12.06 -27.47 -6.40
N VAL A 321 11.69 -27.21 -5.13
CA VAL A 321 10.70 -26.17 -4.79
C VAL A 321 11.21 -24.76 -5.19
N GLU A 322 12.50 -24.49 -4.97
CA GLU A 322 13.14 -23.23 -5.34
C GLU A 322 13.15 -23.04 -6.86
N THR A 323 13.52 -24.05 -7.63
CA THR A 323 13.50 -24.03 -9.10
C THR A 323 12.11 -23.72 -9.65
N TRP A 324 11.06 -24.34 -9.12
CA TRP A 324 9.71 -24.07 -9.56
C TRP A 324 9.22 -22.68 -9.15
N LYS A 325 9.66 -22.18 -7.99
CA LYS A 325 9.32 -20.82 -7.54
C LYS A 325 9.98 -19.77 -8.43
N GLU A 326 11.26 -19.92 -8.74
CA GLU A 326 11.97 -19.02 -9.67
C GLU A 326 11.31 -19.00 -11.05
N THR A 327 10.99 -20.18 -11.59
CA THR A 327 10.28 -20.29 -12.88
C THR A 327 8.90 -19.61 -12.84
N ASP A 328 8.19 -19.72 -11.76
CA ASP A 328 6.88 -19.10 -11.55
C ASP A 328 6.99 -17.56 -11.50
N ASP A 329 7.99 -17.04 -10.83
CA ASP A 329 8.25 -15.60 -10.73
C ASP A 329 8.71 -15.02 -12.08
N GLU A 330 9.60 -15.72 -12.81
CA GLU A 330 10.02 -15.34 -14.17
C GLU A 330 8.85 -15.34 -15.16
N LEU A 331 8.00 -16.38 -15.11
CA LEU A 331 6.81 -16.46 -15.95
C LEU A 331 5.80 -15.35 -15.63
N THR A 332 5.66 -15.01 -14.36
CA THR A 332 4.81 -13.89 -13.93
C THR A 332 5.30 -12.56 -14.48
N THR A 333 6.60 -12.33 -14.42
CA THR A 333 7.22 -11.11 -14.96
C THR A 333 7.07 -11.05 -16.48
N ALA A 334 7.28 -12.15 -17.18
CA ALA A 334 7.08 -12.24 -18.62
C ALA A 334 5.60 -12.01 -19.03
N LEU A 335 4.66 -12.52 -18.22
CA LEU A 335 3.24 -12.32 -18.43
C LEU A 335 2.84 -10.85 -18.28
N LEU A 336 3.21 -10.22 -17.16
CA LEU A 336 2.84 -8.83 -16.88
C LEU A 336 3.49 -7.85 -17.87
N THR A 337 4.73 -8.12 -18.28
CA THR A 337 5.41 -7.30 -19.29
C THR A 337 4.82 -7.47 -20.69
N GLY A 338 4.34 -8.67 -21.00
CA GLY A 338 3.75 -8.99 -22.31
C GLY A 338 2.28 -8.64 -22.47
N LEU A 339 1.57 -8.33 -21.38
CA LEU A 339 0.18 -7.89 -21.44
C LEU A 339 0.05 -6.47 -22.02
N ASP A 340 -0.95 -6.26 -22.87
CA ASP A 340 -1.31 -4.94 -23.35
C ASP A 340 -1.85 -4.09 -22.17
N LYS A 341 -1.34 -2.89 -22.01
CA LYS A 341 -1.80 -1.93 -20.97
C LYS A 341 -3.29 -1.58 -21.09
N TYR A 342 -3.85 -1.72 -22.28
CA TYR A 342 -5.28 -1.47 -22.55
C TYR A 342 -6.15 -2.73 -22.46
N ASN A 343 -5.57 -3.83 -22.01
CA ASN A 343 -6.32 -5.04 -21.72
C ASN A 343 -7.23 -4.81 -20.50
N ASN A 344 -8.49 -5.19 -20.58
CA ASN A 344 -9.48 -4.98 -19.53
C ASN A 344 -9.04 -5.59 -18.18
N ILE A 345 -8.47 -6.78 -18.19
CA ILE A 345 -8.01 -7.48 -16.98
C ILE A 345 -6.82 -6.72 -16.37
N PHE A 346 -5.89 -6.25 -17.21
CA PHE A 346 -4.75 -5.46 -16.75
C PHE A 346 -5.21 -4.15 -16.13
N MET A 347 -6.12 -3.40 -16.79
CA MET A 347 -6.64 -2.15 -16.26
C MET A 347 -7.38 -2.33 -14.92
N MET A 348 -8.14 -3.42 -14.74
CA MET A 348 -8.81 -3.73 -13.47
C MET A 348 -7.83 -3.96 -12.32
N ALA A 349 -6.72 -4.63 -12.58
CA ALA A 349 -5.70 -4.92 -11.56
C ALA A 349 -4.79 -3.72 -11.30
N ASP A 350 -4.28 -3.06 -12.34
CA ASP A 350 -3.37 -1.92 -12.23
C ASP A 350 -4.03 -0.70 -11.57
N SER A 351 -5.31 -0.45 -11.87
CA SER A 351 -6.08 0.60 -11.19
C SER A 351 -6.27 0.36 -9.70
N GLY A 352 -6.09 -0.87 -9.22
CA GLY A 352 -6.42 -1.29 -7.85
C GLY A 352 -7.94 -1.41 -7.61
N ALA A 353 -8.76 -1.40 -8.66
CA ALA A 353 -10.20 -1.56 -8.55
C ALA A 353 -10.58 -2.98 -8.14
N ARG A 354 -10.07 -3.98 -8.85
CA ARG A 354 -10.30 -5.41 -8.54
C ARG A 354 -9.22 -6.28 -9.16
N GLY A 355 -8.82 -7.31 -8.43
CA GLY A 355 -7.82 -8.25 -8.89
C GLY A 355 -6.42 -7.96 -8.35
N SER A 356 -5.50 -8.88 -8.63
CA SER A 356 -4.09 -8.77 -8.30
C SER A 356 -3.26 -9.54 -9.32
N ASP A 357 -1.97 -9.24 -9.42
CA ASP A 357 -1.02 -9.93 -10.31
C ASP A 357 -1.03 -11.45 -10.10
N LYS A 358 -1.21 -11.89 -8.84
CA LYS A 358 -1.35 -13.31 -8.49
C LYS A 358 -2.59 -13.97 -9.12
N GLN A 359 -3.69 -13.24 -9.25
CA GLN A 359 -4.90 -13.75 -9.91
C GLN A 359 -4.75 -13.77 -11.43
N ILE A 360 -4.14 -12.74 -12.02
CA ILE A 360 -3.82 -12.71 -13.46
C ILE A 360 -2.91 -13.88 -13.82
N LYS A 361 -1.90 -14.16 -12.98
CA LYS A 361 -1.00 -15.30 -13.15
C LYS A 361 -1.75 -16.63 -13.18
N GLN A 362 -2.71 -16.84 -12.28
CA GLN A 362 -3.52 -18.08 -12.28
C GLN A 362 -4.45 -18.19 -13.49
N LEU A 363 -4.88 -17.06 -14.06
CA LEU A 363 -5.75 -17.05 -15.24
C LEU A 363 -5.00 -17.34 -16.54
N ALA A 364 -3.81 -16.77 -16.73
CA ALA A 364 -3.09 -16.77 -18.00
C ALA A 364 -1.67 -17.34 -17.94
N GLY A 365 -1.06 -17.41 -16.77
CA GLY A 365 0.29 -17.94 -16.57
C GLY A 365 0.31 -19.40 -16.14
N MET A 366 0.74 -19.64 -14.90
CA MET A 366 0.81 -20.94 -14.25
C MET A 366 0.19 -20.81 -12.84
N ARG A 367 -0.57 -21.83 -12.42
CA ARG A 367 -1.11 -21.80 -11.05
C ARG A 367 -0.04 -21.99 -9.98
N GLY A 368 1.01 -22.75 -10.30
CA GLY A 368 2.20 -22.90 -9.46
C GLY A 368 2.11 -23.98 -8.39
N LEU A 369 2.92 -23.84 -7.35
CA LEU A 369 3.01 -24.81 -6.26
C LEU A 369 1.81 -24.68 -5.32
N MET A 370 1.32 -25.84 -4.85
CA MET A 370 0.22 -25.95 -3.90
C MET A 370 0.72 -26.49 -2.55
N ALA A 371 0.06 -26.11 -1.45
CA ALA A 371 0.30 -26.66 -0.14
C ALA A 371 -0.65 -27.81 0.16
N ASP A 372 -0.12 -28.85 0.79
CA ASP A 372 -0.89 -29.97 1.31
C ASP A 372 -1.71 -29.56 2.56
N THR A 373 -2.57 -30.43 3.03
CA THR A 373 -3.37 -30.24 4.26
C THR A 373 -2.52 -29.99 5.51
N THR A 374 -1.29 -30.52 5.55
CA THR A 374 -0.31 -30.28 6.62
C THR A 374 0.39 -28.91 6.53
N GLY A 375 0.28 -28.21 5.38
CA GLY A 375 0.99 -26.97 5.10
C GLY A 375 2.32 -27.13 4.37
N ARG A 376 2.77 -28.35 4.11
CA ARG A 376 3.98 -28.62 3.30
C ARG A 376 3.68 -28.40 1.83
N THR A 377 4.62 -27.78 1.11
CA THR A 377 4.50 -27.54 -0.32
C THR A 377 4.61 -28.87 -1.10
N ILE A 378 3.69 -29.13 -2.00
CA ILE A 378 3.73 -30.28 -2.89
C ILE A 378 4.76 -30.00 -3.99
N GLU A 379 5.72 -30.92 -4.19
CA GLU A 379 6.81 -30.76 -5.16
C GLU A 379 6.33 -30.65 -6.63
N LEU A 380 5.17 -31.24 -6.91
CA LEU A 380 4.59 -31.22 -8.25
C LEU A 380 3.80 -29.90 -8.45
N PRO A 381 4.24 -28.99 -9.31
CA PRO A 381 3.50 -27.76 -9.56
C PRO A 381 2.33 -28.00 -10.50
N ILE A 382 1.31 -27.16 -10.41
CA ILE A 382 0.24 -27.08 -11.38
C ILE A 382 0.73 -26.18 -12.54
N LYS A 383 1.08 -26.81 -13.65
CA LYS A 383 1.64 -26.14 -14.84
C LYS A 383 0.58 -25.42 -15.68
N SER A 384 -0.66 -25.90 -15.60
CA SER A 384 -1.80 -25.37 -16.32
C SER A 384 -2.33 -24.08 -15.68
N ASN A 385 -3.04 -23.28 -16.46
CA ASN A 385 -3.79 -22.10 -16.01
C ASN A 385 -5.29 -22.35 -16.17
N PHE A 386 -6.13 -21.43 -15.67
CA PHE A 386 -7.59 -21.57 -15.79
C PHE A 386 -8.10 -21.45 -17.22
N ARG A 387 -7.39 -20.73 -18.10
CA ARG A 387 -7.76 -20.62 -19.51
C ARG A 387 -7.58 -21.94 -20.25
N GLU A 388 -6.48 -22.64 -19.99
CA GLU A 388 -6.17 -23.95 -20.62
C GLU A 388 -7.02 -25.07 -20.00
N GLY A 389 -7.47 -24.90 -18.77
CA GLY A 389 -8.12 -25.92 -17.97
C GLY A 389 -7.12 -26.75 -17.17
N LEU A 390 -7.57 -27.28 -16.04
CA LEU A 390 -6.76 -28.12 -15.16
C LEU A 390 -7.03 -29.60 -15.45
N ASP A 391 -5.99 -30.42 -15.35
CA ASP A 391 -6.13 -31.88 -15.33
C ASP A 391 -6.79 -32.34 -14.03
N VAL A 392 -7.34 -33.54 -14.02
CA VAL A 392 -8.07 -34.10 -12.87
C VAL A 392 -7.20 -34.12 -11.62
N LEU A 393 -5.93 -34.52 -11.73
CA LEU A 393 -4.98 -34.52 -10.61
C LEU A 393 -4.67 -33.11 -10.12
N GLU A 394 -4.43 -32.17 -11.02
CA GLU A 394 -4.17 -30.77 -10.72
C GLU A 394 -5.37 -30.13 -10.01
N TYR A 395 -6.58 -30.39 -10.49
CA TYR A 395 -7.81 -29.93 -9.85
C TYR A 395 -7.97 -30.49 -8.44
N PHE A 396 -7.72 -31.79 -8.26
CA PHE A 396 -7.81 -32.44 -6.95
C PHE A 396 -6.80 -31.85 -5.94
N MET A 397 -5.54 -31.66 -6.34
CA MET A 397 -4.52 -30.98 -5.53
C MET A 397 -4.96 -29.56 -5.14
N SER A 398 -5.52 -28.82 -6.07
CA SER A 398 -5.97 -27.45 -5.83
C SER A 398 -7.17 -27.40 -4.86
N ALA A 399 -8.04 -28.38 -4.89
CA ALA A 399 -9.21 -28.46 -4.02
C ALA A 399 -8.86 -28.61 -2.53
N HIS A 400 -7.75 -29.28 -2.21
CA HIS A 400 -7.26 -29.38 -0.84
C HIS A 400 -6.93 -28.01 -0.24
N GLY A 401 -6.14 -27.20 -0.95
CA GLY A 401 -5.78 -25.86 -0.52
C GLY A 401 -6.99 -24.94 -0.37
N ALA A 402 -7.92 -24.97 -1.33
CA ALA A 402 -9.14 -24.17 -1.30
C ALA A 402 -10.03 -24.53 -0.08
N ARG A 403 -10.27 -25.81 0.15
CA ARG A 403 -11.06 -26.28 1.31
C ARG A 403 -10.42 -25.91 2.65
N LYS A 404 -9.10 -26.09 2.76
CA LYS A 404 -8.35 -25.66 3.93
C LYS A 404 -8.51 -24.16 4.17
N GLY A 405 -8.34 -23.34 3.13
CA GLY A 405 -8.51 -21.88 3.22
C GLY A 405 -9.89 -21.47 3.72
N LEU A 406 -10.98 -22.06 3.18
CA LEU A 406 -12.34 -21.78 3.63
C LEU A 406 -12.58 -22.17 5.10
N SER A 407 -12.14 -23.36 5.50
CA SER A 407 -12.28 -23.83 6.88
C SER A 407 -11.49 -22.96 7.87
N ASP A 408 -10.25 -22.66 7.55
CA ASP A 408 -9.38 -21.88 8.42
C ASP A 408 -9.87 -20.43 8.55
N THR A 409 -10.41 -19.83 7.50
CA THR A 409 -11.01 -18.50 7.55
C THR A 409 -12.19 -18.46 8.53
N ALA A 410 -13.09 -19.45 8.46
CA ALA A 410 -14.24 -19.53 9.34
C ALA A 410 -13.85 -19.69 10.83
N LEU A 411 -12.85 -20.53 11.11
CA LEU A 411 -12.39 -20.77 12.48
C LEU A 411 -11.63 -19.58 13.06
N ARG A 412 -10.74 -18.96 12.29
CA ARG A 412 -9.88 -17.87 12.76
C ARG A 412 -10.59 -16.54 12.93
N THR A 413 -11.75 -16.36 12.32
CA THR A 413 -12.59 -15.17 12.57
C THR A 413 -12.98 -15.09 14.04
N ALA A 414 -13.28 -16.22 14.67
CA ALA A 414 -13.56 -16.31 16.11
C ALA A 414 -12.33 -15.95 16.97
N ASP A 415 -11.14 -16.41 16.58
CA ASP A 415 -9.89 -16.12 17.30
C ASP A 415 -9.56 -14.62 17.26
N SER A 416 -9.73 -13.96 16.11
CA SER A 416 -9.56 -12.51 15.98
C SER A 416 -10.53 -11.73 16.88
N GLY A 417 -11.79 -12.15 16.95
CA GLY A 417 -12.78 -11.55 17.85
C GLY A 417 -12.41 -11.73 19.32
N TYR A 418 -11.92 -12.92 19.69
CA TYR A 418 -11.48 -13.21 21.05
C TYR A 418 -10.22 -12.42 21.44
N LEU A 419 -9.25 -12.26 20.54
CA LEU A 419 -8.07 -11.40 20.76
C LEU A 419 -8.51 -9.95 21.02
N THR A 420 -9.39 -9.42 20.20
CA THR A 420 -9.90 -8.05 20.34
C THR A 420 -10.57 -7.85 21.69
N ARG A 421 -11.41 -8.80 22.13
CA ARG A 421 -12.07 -8.75 23.45
C ARG A 421 -11.04 -8.70 24.58
N ARG A 422 -10.03 -9.57 24.57
CA ARG A 422 -8.97 -9.58 25.60
C ARG A 422 -8.18 -8.27 25.65
N LEU A 423 -7.87 -7.70 24.47
CA LEU A 423 -7.18 -6.41 24.39
C LEU A 423 -8.03 -5.27 24.94
N VAL A 424 -9.33 -5.26 24.67
CA VAL A 424 -10.27 -4.26 25.24
C VAL A 424 -10.36 -4.41 26.76
N ASP A 425 -10.49 -5.62 27.29
CA ASP A 425 -10.59 -5.87 28.72
C ASP A 425 -9.35 -5.39 29.49
N VAL A 426 -8.16 -5.57 28.92
CA VAL A 426 -6.90 -5.13 29.55
C VAL A 426 -6.71 -3.60 29.45
N SER A 427 -7.10 -3.00 28.33
CA SER A 427 -6.79 -1.60 28.03
C SER A 427 -7.89 -0.60 28.36
N GLN A 428 -9.09 -1.04 28.78
CA GLN A 428 -10.24 -0.17 29.04
C GLN A 428 -9.98 0.95 30.05
N HIS A 429 -9.05 0.74 30.98
CA HIS A 429 -8.69 1.74 32.00
C HIS A 429 -7.72 2.81 31.51
N MET A 430 -7.17 2.66 30.28
CA MET A 430 -6.27 3.63 29.69
C MET A 430 -7.06 4.80 29.08
N ILE A 431 -7.21 5.85 29.89
CA ILE A 431 -7.97 7.05 29.56
C ILE A 431 -7.05 8.27 29.68
N VAL A 432 -7.26 9.29 28.88
CA VAL A 432 -6.58 10.59 29.03
C VAL A 432 -7.15 11.31 30.25
N ARG A 433 -6.31 11.51 31.29
CA ARG A 433 -6.79 12.06 32.57
C ARG A 433 -6.40 13.51 32.82
N GLU A 434 -5.31 13.97 32.25
CA GLU A 434 -4.79 15.31 32.44
C GLU A 434 -4.23 15.89 31.15
N SER A 435 -4.12 17.20 31.07
CA SER A 435 -3.59 17.86 29.87
C SER A 435 -2.08 17.68 29.72
N ASP A 436 -1.33 17.81 30.82
CA ASP A 436 0.14 17.70 30.81
C ASP A 436 0.69 17.17 32.13
N CYS A 437 1.37 16.02 32.10
CA CYS A 437 1.97 15.38 33.27
C CYS A 437 3.19 16.14 33.85
N CYS A 438 3.67 17.17 33.16
CA CYS A 438 4.78 18.03 33.60
C CYS A 438 4.32 19.44 33.99
N ALA A 439 3.02 19.74 33.96
CA ALA A 439 2.50 21.04 34.34
C ALA A 439 2.80 21.35 35.81
N GLY A 440 3.35 22.54 36.08
CA GLY A 440 3.64 23.00 37.43
C GLY A 440 4.83 22.32 38.11
N THR A 441 5.62 21.53 37.42
CA THR A 441 6.83 20.90 37.95
C THR A 441 8.04 21.33 37.14
N ASN A 442 9.17 21.61 37.84
CA ASN A 442 10.47 21.89 37.19
C ASN A 442 11.17 20.63 36.69
N ARG A 443 10.40 19.65 36.26
CA ARG A 443 10.90 18.37 35.75
C ARG A 443 11.16 18.45 34.25
N GLU A 444 12.22 17.80 33.84
CA GLU A 444 12.54 17.62 32.41
C GLU A 444 11.36 16.96 31.66
N ILE A 445 11.08 17.43 30.44
CA ILE A 445 10.00 16.87 29.62
C ILE A 445 10.38 15.44 29.25
N PRO A 446 9.55 14.45 29.63
CA PRO A 446 9.84 13.05 29.31
C PRO A 446 9.69 12.82 27.82
N GLY A 447 10.67 12.20 27.20
CA GLY A 447 10.66 11.95 25.78
C GLY A 447 11.48 10.74 25.36
N MET A 448 11.28 10.33 24.11
CA MET A 448 11.99 9.25 23.46
C MET A 448 12.51 9.72 22.11
N ILE A 449 13.71 9.29 21.76
CA ILE A 449 14.29 9.53 20.45
C ILE A 449 13.67 8.53 19.46
N VAL A 450 13.09 9.06 18.40
CA VAL A 450 12.47 8.29 17.32
C VAL A 450 13.24 8.52 16.02
N LYS A 451 13.48 7.44 15.28
CA LYS A 451 14.11 7.42 13.96
C LYS A 451 13.15 6.77 12.97
N ALA A 452 13.42 6.88 11.67
CA ALA A 452 12.74 6.09 10.65
C ALA A 452 12.83 4.60 10.97
N PHE A 453 11.78 3.83 10.66
CA PHE A 453 11.78 2.39 10.86
C PHE A 453 12.36 1.71 9.62
N MET A 454 13.53 1.09 9.81
CA MET A 454 14.26 0.42 8.73
C MET A 454 14.22 -1.10 8.93
N GLU A 455 14.01 -1.85 7.85
CA GLU A 455 14.23 -3.29 7.80
C GLU A 455 15.31 -3.61 6.77
N GLY A 456 16.51 -3.88 7.25
CA GLY A 456 17.69 -3.99 6.39
C GLY A 456 18.04 -2.66 5.71
N LYS A 457 17.82 -2.55 4.41
CA LYS A 457 18.06 -1.33 3.60
C LYS A 457 16.78 -0.59 3.22
N GLU A 458 15.62 -1.18 3.46
CA GLU A 458 14.33 -0.59 3.11
C GLU A 458 13.78 0.25 4.26
N GLU A 459 13.25 1.42 3.93
CA GLU A 459 12.53 2.27 4.85
C GLU A 459 11.06 1.86 4.83
N ILE A 460 10.58 1.30 5.95
CA ILE A 460 9.21 0.80 6.07
C ILE A 460 8.25 1.91 6.52
N GLU A 461 8.67 2.70 7.50
CA GLU A 461 7.90 3.84 8.02
C GLU A 461 8.81 5.05 8.11
N SER A 462 8.43 6.13 7.42
CA SER A 462 9.22 7.34 7.34
C SER A 462 9.27 8.07 8.69
N LEU A 463 10.33 8.86 8.90
CA LEU A 463 10.42 9.71 10.10
C LEU A 463 9.24 10.69 10.14
N GLU A 464 8.79 11.21 8.99
CA GLU A 464 7.65 12.13 8.88
C GLU A 464 6.38 11.52 9.43
N GLU A 465 6.04 10.29 9.04
CA GLU A 465 4.85 9.57 9.52
C GLU A 465 4.91 9.32 11.03
N ARG A 466 6.07 8.94 11.55
CA ARG A 466 6.27 8.63 12.97
C ARG A 466 6.18 9.83 13.90
N ILE A 467 6.58 11.02 13.45
CA ILE A 467 6.52 12.24 14.27
C ILE A 467 5.23 13.03 14.12
N THR A 468 4.46 12.77 13.06
CA THR A 468 3.18 13.45 12.79
C THR A 468 2.19 13.23 13.93
N GLY A 469 1.59 14.32 14.43
CA GLY A 469 0.64 14.29 15.54
C GLY A 469 1.25 14.11 16.93
N ARG A 470 2.58 14.03 17.06
CA ARG A 470 3.27 13.94 18.36
C ARG A 470 3.72 15.31 18.86
N PHE A 471 3.99 15.41 20.16
CA PHE A 471 4.54 16.62 20.76
C PHE A 471 6.07 16.53 20.83
N SER A 472 6.75 17.56 20.35
CA SER A 472 8.21 17.65 20.44
C SER A 472 8.66 17.92 21.88
N CYS A 473 9.76 17.31 22.31
CA CYS A 473 10.40 17.63 23.59
C CYS A 473 11.33 18.84 23.49
N GLU A 474 11.90 19.06 22.31
CA GLU A 474 12.92 20.06 22.03
C GLU A 474 12.46 21.01 20.93
N THR A 475 13.04 22.20 20.88
CA THR A 475 12.78 23.16 19.83
C THR A 475 13.56 22.75 18.59
N ILE A 476 12.88 22.61 17.45
CA ILE A 476 13.47 22.22 16.17
C ILE A 476 13.57 23.46 15.28
N CYS A 477 14.77 23.75 14.77
CA CYS A 477 15.06 24.91 13.94
C CYS A 477 15.51 24.50 12.53
N ASP A 478 15.40 25.45 11.61
CA ASP A 478 15.93 25.37 10.24
C ASP A 478 17.40 25.84 10.21
N LYS A 479 18.09 25.67 9.07
CA LYS A 479 19.46 26.12 8.80
C LYS A 479 19.66 27.62 9.08
N ASP A 480 18.64 28.41 8.88
CA ASP A 480 18.62 29.86 9.09
C ASP A 480 18.28 30.25 10.53
N GLY A 481 18.13 29.29 11.46
CA GLY A 481 17.76 29.51 12.85
C GLY A 481 16.26 29.81 13.08
N ASN A 482 15.42 29.69 12.06
CA ASN A 482 14.00 29.86 12.23
C ASN A 482 13.40 28.64 12.93
N VAL A 483 12.52 28.89 13.90
CA VAL A 483 11.85 27.82 14.66
C VAL A 483 10.74 27.19 13.84
N ILE A 484 10.89 25.91 13.47
CA ILE A 484 9.85 25.10 12.81
C ILE A 484 8.84 24.60 13.84
N VAL A 485 9.32 24.01 14.94
CA VAL A 485 8.48 23.50 16.03
C VAL A 485 9.07 23.92 17.37
N LYS A 486 8.28 24.56 18.24
CA LYS A 486 8.69 24.88 19.61
C LYS A 486 8.61 23.65 20.50
N ALA A 487 9.43 23.60 21.54
CA ALA A 487 9.33 22.57 22.57
C ALA A 487 7.91 22.49 23.15
N ASN A 488 7.44 21.29 23.43
CA ASN A 488 6.11 21.01 23.97
C ASN A 488 4.92 21.45 23.09
N HIS A 489 5.13 21.56 21.78
CA HIS A 489 4.09 21.84 20.79
C HIS A 489 3.90 20.64 19.86
N MET A 490 2.68 20.52 19.33
CA MET A 490 2.29 19.43 18.43
C MET A 490 2.93 19.62 17.04
N ILE A 491 3.45 18.53 16.49
CA ILE A 491 3.99 18.46 15.13
C ILE A 491 2.83 18.14 14.20
N THR A 492 2.33 19.15 13.49
CA THR A 492 1.28 18.94 12.46
C THR A 492 1.89 18.32 11.21
N PRO A 493 1.09 17.71 10.28
CA PRO A 493 1.63 17.11 9.05
C PRO A 493 2.53 18.05 8.23
N ARG A 494 2.13 19.32 8.09
CA ARG A 494 2.96 20.35 7.41
C ARG A 494 4.29 20.58 8.11
N ARG A 495 4.28 20.70 9.44
CA ARG A 495 5.50 20.86 10.23
C ARG A 495 6.38 19.62 10.21
N ALA A 496 5.79 18.42 10.14
CA ALA A 496 6.56 17.18 10.03
C ALA A 496 7.34 17.14 8.71
N ALA A 497 6.71 17.48 7.59
CA ALA A 497 7.38 17.64 6.30
C ALA A 497 8.50 18.70 6.34
N ASP A 498 8.26 19.86 6.96
CA ASP A 498 9.28 20.90 7.13
C ASP A 498 10.45 20.42 8.02
N VAL A 499 10.20 19.66 9.08
CA VAL A 499 11.24 19.09 9.96
C VAL A 499 12.13 18.13 9.19
N VAL A 500 11.57 17.26 8.37
CA VAL A 500 12.36 16.29 7.60
C VAL A 500 13.14 16.96 6.47
N ASN A 501 12.53 17.93 5.78
CA ASN A 501 13.14 18.56 4.60
C ASN A 501 14.11 19.71 4.93
N LYS A 502 13.83 20.50 5.97
CA LYS A 502 14.55 21.75 6.30
C LYS A 502 15.22 21.71 7.66
N GLY A 503 14.77 20.82 8.57
CA GLY A 503 15.28 20.79 9.94
C GLY A 503 16.74 20.37 10.03
N VAL A 504 17.45 20.98 10.96
CA VAL A 504 18.86 20.66 11.24
C VAL A 504 19.06 20.36 12.71
N ASP A 505 20.02 19.46 12.98
CA ASP A 505 20.53 19.14 14.31
C ASP A 505 21.41 20.26 14.84
N GLU A 506 21.73 20.26 16.14
CA GLU A 506 22.67 21.22 16.79
C GLU A 506 24.01 21.32 16.07
N LYS A 507 24.39 20.31 15.30
CA LYS A 507 25.61 20.24 14.48
C LYS A 507 25.45 20.76 13.06
N GLY A 508 24.24 21.20 12.66
CA GLY A 508 23.93 21.66 11.30
C GLY A 508 23.70 20.55 10.26
N ASN A 509 23.58 19.29 10.69
CA ASN A 509 23.28 18.18 9.79
C ASN A 509 21.76 17.98 9.66
N PRO A 510 21.26 17.39 8.54
CA PRO A 510 19.85 17.04 8.40
C PRO A 510 19.37 16.15 9.55
N ILE A 511 18.17 16.38 10.03
CA ILE A 511 17.59 15.63 11.14
C ILE A 511 17.26 14.21 10.70
N THR A 512 17.85 13.22 11.37
CA THR A 512 17.57 11.80 11.21
C THR A 512 16.81 11.19 12.40
N SER A 513 16.74 11.93 13.51
CA SER A 513 16.06 11.52 14.74
C SER A 513 15.47 12.71 15.46
N VAL A 514 14.30 12.54 16.06
CA VAL A 514 13.59 13.57 16.81
C VAL A 514 13.21 13.03 18.17
N LYS A 515 13.38 13.85 19.23
CA LYS A 515 12.92 13.50 20.58
C LYS A 515 11.48 13.97 20.78
N ILE A 516 10.58 13.01 20.87
CA ILE A 516 9.14 13.24 21.00
C ILE A 516 8.60 12.70 22.32
N ARG A 517 7.47 13.27 22.77
CA ARG A 517 6.73 12.75 23.92
C ARG A 517 5.97 11.50 23.52
N THR A 518 6.02 10.46 24.37
CA THR A 518 5.33 9.19 24.14
C THR A 518 4.58 8.74 25.39
N ILE A 519 3.62 7.82 25.20
CA ILE A 519 2.90 7.20 26.31
C ILE A 519 3.82 6.36 27.21
N LEU A 520 4.88 5.77 26.63
CA LEU A 520 5.86 4.94 27.35
C LEU A 520 6.69 5.71 28.39
N THR A 521 6.80 7.01 28.22
CA THR A 521 7.55 7.91 29.14
C THR A 521 6.63 8.81 29.97
N CYS A 522 5.31 8.66 29.80
CA CYS A 522 4.33 9.47 30.54
C CYS A 522 4.43 9.24 32.06
N ARG A 523 4.35 10.32 32.82
CA ARG A 523 4.46 10.31 34.30
C ARG A 523 3.09 10.48 35.01
N SER A 524 1.99 10.37 34.27
CA SER A 524 0.64 10.39 34.84
C SER A 524 0.41 9.17 35.75
N HIS A 525 -0.24 9.37 36.88
CA HIS A 525 -0.38 8.33 37.91
C HIS A 525 -1.28 7.19 37.46
N MET A 526 -2.40 7.48 36.78
CA MET A 526 -3.30 6.48 36.19
C MET A 526 -3.75 6.96 34.82
N GLY A 527 -3.54 6.16 33.79
CA GLY A 527 -3.80 6.56 32.41
C GLY A 527 -2.64 7.36 31.82
N VAL A 528 -2.92 8.30 30.94
CA VAL A 528 -1.93 9.13 30.23
C VAL A 528 -2.37 10.59 30.16
N CYS A 529 -1.43 11.49 29.92
CA CYS A 529 -1.74 12.89 29.66
C CYS A 529 -1.92 13.15 28.15
N ALA A 530 -2.68 14.19 27.80
CA ALA A 530 -3.00 14.55 26.43
C ALA A 530 -1.74 14.81 25.58
N LYS A 531 -0.75 15.50 26.12
CA LYS A 531 0.47 15.82 25.39
C LYS A 531 1.37 14.60 25.12
N CYS A 532 1.40 13.62 26.03
CA CYS A 532 2.18 12.38 25.80
C CYS A 532 1.48 11.45 24.79
N TYR A 533 0.17 11.51 24.69
CA TYR A 533 -0.58 10.78 23.67
C TYR A 533 -0.44 11.45 22.28
N GLY A 534 -0.69 12.76 22.22
CA GLY A 534 -0.58 13.54 20.98
C GLY A 534 -1.91 13.86 20.34
N ALA A 535 -2.00 13.77 19.03
CA ALA A 535 -3.20 14.06 18.25
C ALA A 535 -4.23 12.92 18.30
N ASN A 536 -5.51 13.31 18.27
CA ASN A 536 -6.58 12.40 17.93
C ASN A 536 -6.62 12.23 16.40
N MET A 537 -6.36 11.02 15.91
CA MET A 537 -6.25 10.74 14.47
C MET A 537 -7.56 10.99 13.71
N ALA A 538 -8.70 10.83 14.35
CA ALA A 538 -10.00 11.08 13.72
C ALA A 538 -10.30 12.57 13.47
N THR A 539 -9.74 13.48 14.27
CA THR A 539 -9.98 14.92 14.16
C THR A 539 -8.76 15.72 13.72
N GLY A 540 -7.56 15.13 13.78
CA GLY A 540 -6.28 15.81 13.53
C GLY A 540 -5.89 16.85 14.60
N GLN A 541 -6.68 16.98 15.68
CA GLN A 541 -6.44 17.91 16.78
C GLN A 541 -5.84 17.20 18.00
N ALA A 542 -5.31 17.96 18.95
CA ALA A 542 -4.85 17.38 20.22
C ALA A 542 -6.00 16.65 20.93
N VAL A 543 -5.68 15.48 21.50
CA VAL A 543 -6.66 14.68 22.23
C VAL A 543 -7.23 15.43 23.43
N GLN A 544 -8.51 15.24 23.72
CA GLN A 544 -9.17 15.85 24.86
C GLN A 544 -9.08 14.95 26.10
N VAL A 545 -9.15 15.56 27.27
CA VAL A 545 -9.21 14.84 28.54
C VAL A 545 -10.53 14.06 28.62
N GLY A 546 -10.47 12.80 29.03
CA GLY A 546 -11.63 11.90 29.11
C GLY A 546 -11.73 10.90 27.96
N GLU A 547 -10.89 10.98 26.92
CA GLU A 547 -10.94 10.06 25.79
C GLU A 547 -10.38 8.69 26.15
N ALA A 548 -11.13 7.63 25.79
CA ALA A 548 -10.80 6.23 26.08
C ALA A 548 -9.83 5.66 25.01
N ILE A 549 -8.59 6.08 25.06
CA ILE A 549 -7.56 5.73 24.08
C ILE A 549 -7.22 4.24 24.04
N GLY A 550 -7.29 3.57 25.19
CA GLY A 550 -7.02 2.13 25.27
C GLY A 550 -8.02 1.30 24.46
N ILE A 551 -9.30 1.64 24.52
CA ILE A 551 -10.35 0.97 23.73
C ILE A 551 -10.15 1.24 22.23
N ILE A 552 -9.83 2.49 21.86
CA ILE A 552 -9.55 2.86 20.47
C ILE A 552 -8.36 2.06 19.93
N ALA A 553 -7.28 1.94 20.69
CA ALA A 553 -6.11 1.15 20.31
C ALA A 553 -6.44 -0.34 20.17
N ALA A 554 -7.14 -0.93 21.13
CA ALA A 554 -7.52 -2.35 21.09
C ALA A 554 -8.41 -2.67 19.88
N GLN A 555 -9.39 -1.82 19.56
CA GLN A 555 -10.26 -1.99 18.41
C GLN A 555 -9.51 -1.77 17.10
N SER A 556 -8.56 -0.84 17.04
CA SER A 556 -7.73 -0.58 15.85
C SER A 556 -6.75 -1.72 15.56
N ILE A 557 -6.25 -2.41 16.59
CA ILE A 557 -5.41 -3.61 16.46
C ILE A 557 -6.27 -4.82 16.03
N GLY A 558 -7.48 -4.94 16.57
CA GLY A 558 -8.35 -6.09 16.34
C GLY A 558 -9.11 -6.05 15.01
N GLU A 559 -9.44 -4.87 14.49
CA GLU A 559 -10.21 -4.75 13.24
C GLU A 559 -9.52 -5.44 12.05
N PRO A 560 -8.23 -5.21 11.75
CA PRO A 560 -7.57 -5.90 10.64
C PRO A 560 -7.26 -7.39 10.95
N GLY A 561 -7.50 -7.88 12.16
CA GLY A 561 -7.22 -9.26 12.56
C GLY A 561 -7.88 -10.31 11.66
N THR A 562 -9.10 -10.08 11.20
CA THR A 562 -9.80 -10.97 10.27
C THR A 562 -9.11 -11.01 8.91
N GLN A 563 -8.58 -9.88 8.42
CA GLN A 563 -7.81 -9.82 7.19
C GLN A 563 -6.44 -10.54 7.33
N LEU A 564 -5.82 -10.45 8.49
CA LEU A 564 -4.62 -11.20 8.87
C LEU A 564 -4.81 -12.71 8.72
N THR A 565 -5.97 -13.21 9.10
CA THR A 565 -6.29 -14.64 9.03
C THR A 565 -6.47 -15.13 7.59
N MET A 566 -7.05 -14.32 6.72
CA MET A 566 -7.26 -14.67 5.30
C MET A 566 -5.96 -14.72 4.49
N ARG A 567 -4.97 -13.90 4.82
CA ARG A 567 -3.76 -13.70 4.01
C ARG A 567 -2.58 -14.62 4.31
N THR A 568 -2.50 -15.20 5.50
CA THR A 568 -1.42 -16.13 5.90
C THR A 568 -1.37 -17.42 5.09
N PHE A 569 -2.42 -17.75 4.33
CA PHE A 569 -2.48 -18.93 3.46
C PHE A 569 -1.76 -18.79 2.13
N HIS A 570 -1.57 -17.56 1.65
CA HIS A 570 -0.99 -17.34 0.33
C HIS A 570 0.55 -17.28 0.35
N THR A 571 1.13 -17.17 1.53
CA THR A 571 2.59 -17.21 1.73
C THR A 571 3.06 -18.60 2.16
N GLY A 572 2.65 -19.64 1.45
CA GLY A 572 3.25 -20.98 1.52
C GLY A 572 4.67 -20.99 0.95
N GLY A 573 5.48 -20.01 1.36
CA GLY A 573 6.89 -19.94 1.02
C GLY A 573 7.71 -20.62 2.09
N VAL A 574 8.84 -21.16 1.71
CA VAL A 574 9.91 -21.79 2.47
C VAL A 574 10.45 -20.85 3.56
N ALA A 575 9.62 -20.48 4.54
CA ALA A 575 10.09 -19.99 5.82
C ALA A 575 10.33 -21.24 6.70
N GLY A 576 11.45 -21.28 7.41
CA GLY A 576 11.77 -22.41 8.27
C GLY A 576 10.56 -22.85 9.09
N ASN A 577 10.31 -24.13 9.17
CA ASN A 577 9.09 -24.77 9.65
C ASN A 577 8.63 -24.41 11.08
N ASP A 578 9.36 -23.55 11.80
CA ASP A 578 9.13 -23.27 13.21
C ASP A 578 8.74 -21.82 13.55
N ILE A 579 8.67 -20.89 12.58
CA ILE A 579 8.34 -19.48 12.88
C ILE A 579 6.84 -19.26 12.70
N THR A 580 6.15 -18.97 13.80
CA THR A 580 4.73 -18.59 13.78
C THR A 580 4.57 -17.22 13.12
N GLN A 581 3.63 -17.11 12.16
CA GLN A 581 3.34 -15.90 11.40
C GLN A 581 1.85 -15.51 11.54
N GLY A 582 1.55 -14.24 11.28
CA GLY A 582 0.19 -13.72 11.30
C GLY A 582 -0.42 -13.62 12.70
N LEU A 583 -1.74 -13.85 12.81
CA LEU A 583 -2.48 -13.70 14.08
C LEU A 583 -1.93 -14.54 15.24
N PRO A 584 -1.55 -15.81 15.09
CA PRO A 584 -0.94 -16.58 16.16
C PRO A 584 0.34 -15.93 16.71
N ARG A 585 1.13 -15.27 15.87
CA ARG A 585 2.33 -14.55 16.34
C ARG A 585 1.97 -13.31 17.15
N VAL A 586 0.93 -12.58 16.74
CA VAL A 586 0.43 -11.44 17.50
C VAL A 586 -0.06 -11.88 18.88
N GLU A 587 -0.77 -13.01 18.97
CA GLU A 587 -1.18 -13.58 20.26
C GLU A 587 0.01 -13.99 21.14
N GLU A 588 1.01 -14.65 20.58
CA GLU A 588 2.25 -14.99 21.30
C GLU A 588 2.92 -13.76 21.92
N ILE A 589 2.97 -12.66 21.16
CA ILE A 589 3.60 -11.43 21.63
C ILE A 589 2.77 -10.78 22.75
N PHE A 590 1.47 -10.61 22.57
CA PHE A 590 0.61 -9.95 23.57
C PHE A 590 0.47 -10.76 24.87
N GLU A 591 0.51 -12.09 24.78
CA GLU A 591 0.50 -12.96 25.94
C GLU A 591 1.90 -13.28 26.50
N ALA A 592 2.94 -12.75 25.87
CA ALA A 592 4.33 -13.01 26.22
C ALA A 592 4.66 -14.52 26.33
N ARG A 593 4.05 -15.33 25.46
CA ARG A 593 4.29 -16.78 25.41
C ARG A 593 5.70 -17.08 24.91
N LYS A 594 6.27 -18.21 25.35
CA LYS A 594 7.52 -18.70 24.80
C LYS A 594 7.33 -19.08 23.32
N PRO A 595 8.07 -18.48 22.38
CA PRO A 595 7.93 -18.77 20.96
C PRO A 595 8.25 -20.21 20.61
N LYS A 596 7.61 -20.79 19.59
CA LYS A 596 7.92 -22.14 19.09
C LYS A 596 9.30 -22.20 18.47
N GLY A 597 9.68 -21.25 17.62
CA GLY A 597 11.02 -21.10 17.06
C GLY A 597 11.90 -20.16 17.89
N LEU A 598 12.36 -20.64 19.05
CA LEU A 598 13.12 -19.83 20.00
C LEU A 598 14.53 -19.51 19.48
N ALA A 599 14.88 -18.23 19.40
CA ALA A 599 16.25 -17.77 19.23
C ALA A 599 17.01 -17.86 20.56
N ILE A 600 18.25 -18.33 20.50
CA ILE A 600 19.17 -18.33 21.64
C ILE A 600 19.85 -16.96 21.68
N ILE A 601 19.82 -16.31 22.86
CA ILE A 601 20.43 -14.99 23.09
C ILE A 601 21.57 -15.09 24.11
N THR A 602 22.52 -14.15 24.05
CA THR A 602 23.61 -14.06 25.01
C THR A 602 23.14 -13.44 26.33
N GLU A 603 23.63 -13.94 27.47
CA GLU A 603 23.33 -13.35 28.77
C GLU A 603 24.28 -12.19 29.13
N PHE A 604 25.47 -12.16 28.57
CA PHE A 604 26.48 -11.11 28.75
C PHE A 604 27.21 -10.83 27.45
N GLY A 605 27.88 -9.66 27.38
CA GLY A 605 28.67 -9.26 26.22
C GLY A 605 30.02 -9.97 26.18
N GLY A 606 30.55 -10.21 24.98
CA GLY A 606 31.86 -10.84 24.82
C GLY A 606 32.15 -11.23 23.38
N VAL A 607 33.28 -11.93 23.19
CA VAL A 607 33.68 -12.44 21.89
C VAL A 607 33.13 -13.85 21.68
N ALA A 608 32.45 -14.09 20.59
CA ALA A 608 31.88 -15.39 20.24
C ALA A 608 32.89 -16.24 19.49
N THR A 609 33.04 -17.49 19.92
CA THR A 609 33.82 -18.55 19.22
C THR A 609 32.89 -19.69 18.86
N ILE A 610 32.83 -20.05 17.60
CA ILE A 610 31.97 -21.15 17.11
C ILE A 610 32.79 -22.44 17.08
N LYS A 611 32.34 -23.47 17.83
CA LYS A 611 32.89 -24.84 17.76
C LYS A 611 31.88 -25.76 17.13
N ASP A 612 32.15 -26.18 15.91
CA ASP A 612 31.33 -27.15 15.17
C ASP A 612 32.00 -28.53 15.20
N THR A 613 31.44 -29.45 15.94
CA THR A 613 31.89 -30.83 16.01
C THR A 613 30.84 -31.75 15.40
N LYS A 614 31.25 -32.90 14.83
CA LYS A 614 30.33 -33.86 14.15
C LYS A 614 29.12 -34.30 14.99
N LYS A 615 29.10 -34.02 16.30
CA LYS A 615 28.02 -34.41 17.21
C LYS A 615 27.32 -33.22 17.88
N LYS A 616 27.92 -32.03 17.95
CA LYS A 616 27.38 -30.87 18.68
C LYS A 616 27.86 -29.57 18.02
N ARG A 617 26.96 -28.61 17.92
CA ARG A 617 27.27 -27.21 17.58
C ARG A 617 27.23 -26.39 18.86
N GLU A 618 28.32 -25.74 19.20
CA GLU A 618 28.46 -24.94 20.42
C GLU A 618 28.98 -23.56 20.07
N VAL A 619 28.37 -22.50 20.64
CA VAL A 619 28.90 -21.14 20.62
C VAL A 619 29.39 -20.80 22.02
N ILE A 620 30.67 -20.48 22.13
CA ILE A 620 31.31 -20.08 23.37
C ILE A 620 31.43 -18.54 23.33
N VAL A 621 30.81 -17.87 24.28
CA VAL A 621 30.95 -16.41 24.46
C VAL A 621 31.89 -16.20 25.64
N THR A 622 32.97 -15.42 25.41
CA THR A 622 34.00 -15.10 26.41
C THR A 622 34.00 -13.60 26.63
N ASP A 623 33.81 -13.18 27.85
CA ASP A 623 33.95 -11.78 28.22
C ASP A 623 35.46 -11.47 28.39
N PRO A 624 36.00 -10.49 27.63
CA PRO A 624 37.42 -10.13 27.72
C PRO A 624 37.81 -9.43 29.02
N GLU A 625 36.86 -8.84 29.77
CA GLU A 625 37.14 -8.12 31.00
C GLU A 625 37.05 -9.02 32.25
N SER A 626 36.00 -9.83 32.35
CA SER A 626 35.81 -10.71 33.52
C SER A 626 36.43 -12.11 33.38
N GLY A 627 36.70 -12.54 32.12
CA GLY A 627 37.20 -13.87 31.82
C GLY A 627 36.11 -14.95 31.95
N GLU A 628 34.85 -14.57 32.18
CA GLU A 628 33.73 -15.53 32.21
C GLU A 628 33.46 -16.09 30.84
N THR A 629 33.25 -17.41 30.78
CA THR A 629 32.92 -18.12 29.54
C THR A 629 31.63 -18.89 29.72
N LYS A 630 30.71 -18.73 28.77
CA LYS A 630 29.48 -19.50 28.72
C LYS A 630 29.32 -20.20 27.37
N THR A 631 29.00 -21.47 27.43
CA THR A 631 28.79 -22.32 26.24
C THR A 631 27.30 -22.48 25.98
N TYR A 632 26.88 -22.09 24.80
CA TYR A 632 25.51 -22.26 24.31
C TYR A 632 25.45 -23.43 23.32
N LEU A 633 24.62 -24.43 23.64
CA LEU A 633 24.39 -25.58 22.77
C LEU A 633 23.34 -25.20 21.72
N ILE A 634 23.69 -25.30 20.43
CA ILE A 634 22.78 -24.96 19.34
C ILE A 634 22.18 -26.25 18.79
N PRO A 635 20.83 -26.38 18.72
CA PRO A 635 20.16 -27.52 18.13
C PRO A 635 20.52 -27.69 16.66
N TYR A 636 20.61 -28.95 16.20
CA TYR A 636 20.77 -29.23 14.77
C TYR A 636 19.58 -28.67 13.97
N GLY A 637 19.88 -27.96 12.90
CA GLY A 637 18.87 -27.30 12.06
C GLY A 637 18.66 -25.79 12.35
N SER A 638 19.14 -25.27 13.50
CA SER A 638 19.12 -23.83 13.75
C SER A 638 20.24 -23.12 12.97
N ARG A 639 19.92 -22.06 12.26
CA ARG A 639 20.91 -21.19 11.59
C ARG A 639 21.58 -20.26 12.60
N ILE A 640 22.90 -20.23 12.56
CA ILE A 640 23.70 -19.27 13.34
C ILE A 640 23.72 -17.93 12.61
N LYS A 641 23.39 -16.85 13.32
CA LYS A 641 23.32 -15.48 12.77
C LYS A 641 24.67 -14.75 12.85
N ILE A 642 25.55 -15.19 13.75
CA ILE A 642 26.82 -14.56 14.04
C ILE A 642 27.99 -15.20 13.28
N MET A 643 29.05 -14.41 13.06
CA MET A 643 30.32 -14.91 12.54
C MET A 643 31.28 -15.28 13.70
N ASP A 644 32.20 -16.19 13.42
CA ASP A 644 33.25 -16.53 14.38
C ASP A 644 34.15 -15.32 14.68
N GLY A 645 34.37 -15.05 15.96
CA GLY A 645 35.10 -13.87 16.42
C GLY A 645 34.28 -12.57 16.51
N ALA A 646 32.96 -12.61 16.32
CA ALA A 646 32.12 -11.43 16.48
C ALA A 646 32.06 -10.93 17.92
N VAL A 647 32.13 -9.62 18.13
CA VAL A 647 31.90 -8.98 19.42
C VAL A 647 30.39 -8.80 19.61
N LEU A 648 29.87 -9.36 20.69
CA LEU A 648 28.45 -9.37 21.01
C LEU A 648 28.17 -8.54 22.26
N GLU A 649 27.01 -7.91 22.28
CA GLU A 649 26.45 -7.25 23.46
C GLU A 649 25.52 -8.22 24.21
N ALA A 650 25.26 -7.93 25.49
CA ALA A 650 24.30 -8.71 26.27
C ALA A 650 22.91 -8.67 25.61
N GLY A 651 22.34 -9.86 25.35
CA GLY A 651 21.04 -10.04 24.71
C GLY A 651 21.04 -10.01 23.19
N ASP A 652 22.20 -10.16 22.53
CA ASP A 652 22.26 -10.36 21.09
C ASP A 652 21.88 -11.80 20.70
N GLU A 653 21.27 -11.91 19.52
CA GLU A 653 20.78 -13.19 19.00
C GLU A 653 21.92 -14.02 18.40
N LEU A 654 22.11 -15.25 18.91
CA LEU A 654 23.07 -16.22 18.38
C LEU A 654 22.50 -17.00 17.19
N THR A 655 21.18 -17.28 17.22
CA THR A 655 20.49 -18.04 16.19
C THR A 655 19.33 -17.26 15.61
N GLU A 656 18.94 -17.59 14.38
CA GLU A 656 17.71 -17.09 13.79
C GLU A 656 16.49 -17.61 14.57
N GLY A 657 15.48 -16.77 14.74
CA GLY A 657 14.23 -17.11 15.41
C GLY A 657 13.62 -15.96 16.17
N SER A 658 12.56 -16.24 16.92
CA SER A 658 11.88 -15.25 17.75
C SER A 658 12.44 -15.28 19.17
N VAL A 659 12.71 -14.13 19.75
CA VAL A 659 13.26 -14.04 21.11
C VAL A 659 12.15 -14.14 22.14
N ASN A 660 12.43 -14.76 23.28
CA ASN A 660 11.51 -14.82 24.39
C ASN A 660 11.49 -13.47 25.15
N PRO A 661 10.34 -12.80 25.30
CA PRO A 661 10.25 -11.51 26.01
C PRO A 661 10.76 -11.57 27.46
N HIS A 662 10.59 -12.69 28.15
CA HIS A 662 11.06 -12.88 29.52
C HIS A 662 12.58 -12.86 29.64
N ASP A 663 13.31 -13.38 28.65
CA ASP A 663 14.76 -13.39 28.65
C ASP A 663 15.31 -11.98 28.37
N ILE A 664 14.67 -11.23 27.47
CA ILE A 664 15.00 -9.81 27.23
C ILE A 664 14.79 -9.00 28.52
N LEU A 665 13.69 -9.26 29.25
CA LEU A 665 13.40 -8.57 30.49
C LEU A 665 14.50 -8.77 31.54
N LYS A 666 15.02 -9.99 31.66
CA LYS A 666 16.10 -10.33 32.61
C LYS A 666 17.41 -9.68 32.24
N ILE A 667 17.74 -9.58 30.94
CA ILE A 667 19.05 -9.16 30.44
C ILE A 667 19.11 -7.66 30.19
N LYS A 668 18.15 -7.13 29.42
CA LYS A 668 18.16 -5.72 28.93
C LYS A 668 17.17 -4.81 29.69
N GLY A 669 16.27 -5.37 30.51
CA GLY A 669 15.30 -4.62 31.31
C GLY A 669 14.02 -4.27 30.58
N VAL A 670 13.12 -3.53 31.28
CA VAL A 670 11.73 -3.26 30.85
C VAL A 670 11.66 -2.49 29.53
N ARG A 671 12.54 -1.52 29.35
CA ARG A 671 12.54 -0.68 28.14
C ARG A 671 12.79 -1.48 26.87
N ALA A 672 13.80 -2.35 26.92
CA ALA A 672 14.15 -3.19 25.78
C ALA A 672 13.01 -4.17 25.40
N VAL A 673 12.26 -4.67 26.39
CA VAL A 673 11.07 -5.51 26.12
C VAL A 673 9.97 -4.72 25.43
N GLN A 674 9.70 -3.48 25.89
CA GLN A 674 8.71 -2.62 25.25
C GLN A 674 9.06 -2.34 23.78
N ASP A 675 10.31 -1.99 23.52
CA ASP A 675 10.81 -1.73 22.15
C ASP A 675 10.79 -3.00 21.28
N TYR A 676 11.10 -4.16 21.84
CA TYR A 676 11.03 -5.45 21.16
C TYR A 676 9.58 -5.81 20.78
N MET A 677 8.65 -5.74 21.75
CA MET A 677 7.24 -6.06 21.50
C MET A 677 6.63 -5.13 20.45
N LEU A 678 6.92 -3.84 20.55
CA LEU A 678 6.44 -2.85 19.59
C LEU A 678 6.96 -3.16 18.17
N ARG A 679 8.25 -3.45 18.03
CA ARG A 679 8.89 -3.77 16.75
C ARG A 679 8.32 -5.06 16.14
N GLU A 680 8.13 -6.10 16.93
CA GLU A 680 7.60 -7.37 16.45
C GLU A 680 6.12 -7.26 16.02
N VAL A 681 5.30 -6.52 16.77
CA VAL A 681 3.90 -6.27 16.37
C VAL A 681 3.87 -5.46 15.07
N GLN A 682 4.65 -4.38 14.98
CA GLN A 682 4.75 -3.58 13.74
C GLN A 682 5.18 -4.44 12.55
N ARG A 683 6.20 -5.30 12.72
CA ARG A 683 6.67 -6.21 11.67
C ARG A 683 5.55 -7.11 11.15
N VAL A 684 4.73 -7.70 12.04
CA VAL A 684 3.61 -8.56 11.62
C VAL A 684 2.57 -7.77 10.83
N TYR A 685 2.19 -6.58 11.31
CA TYR A 685 1.18 -5.76 10.62
C TYR A 685 1.71 -5.15 9.33
N LEU A 686 2.97 -4.69 9.29
CA LEU A 686 3.59 -4.10 8.10
C LEU A 686 3.86 -5.14 7.01
N SER A 687 4.31 -6.35 7.36
CA SER A 687 4.47 -7.43 6.39
C SER A 687 3.17 -7.74 5.63
N LEU A 688 2.02 -7.47 6.24
CA LEU A 688 0.70 -7.66 5.64
C LEU A 688 0.26 -6.49 4.76
N ILE A 689 0.65 -5.28 5.12
CA ILE A 689 0.43 -4.09 4.27
C ILE A 689 1.26 -4.23 3.00
N HIS A 690 2.52 -4.66 3.08
CA HIS A 690 3.39 -4.88 1.91
C HIS A 690 2.91 -6.03 1.01
N ILE A 691 2.35 -7.09 1.57
CA ILE A 691 1.74 -8.17 0.77
C ILE A 691 0.47 -7.69 0.04
N SER A 692 -0.20 -6.66 0.55
CA SER A 692 -1.38 -6.07 -0.09
C SER A 692 -1.06 -5.01 -1.14
N GLU A 693 0.18 -4.53 -1.21
CA GLU A 693 0.65 -3.51 -2.15
C GLU A 693 1.87 -4.01 -2.96
N PRO A 694 1.66 -4.83 -4.02
CA PRO A 694 2.77 -5.34 -4.84
C PRO A 694 3.46 -4.30 -5.74
N THR A 695 3.14 -3.01 -5.63
CA THR A 695 3.60 -1.97 -6.55
C THR A 695 4.48 -0.89 -5.90
N ARG A 696 5.25 -1.23 -4.86
CA ARG A 696 6.39 -0.38 -4.46
C ARG A 696 7.70 -0.98 -4.99
N HIS A 697 7.92 -0.81 -6.28
CA HIS A 697 9.24 -0.86 -6.93
C HIS A 697 9.29 0.22 -7.98
#